data_a44b8552755855b085e6d84760a5a120
#
_entry.id   a44b8552755855b085e6d84760a5a120
#
_cell.length_a   1.000
_cell.length_b   1.000
_cell.length_c   1.000
_cell.angle_alpha   90.00
_cell.angle_beta   90.00
_cell.angle_gamma   90.00
#
_symmetry.space_group_name_H-M   'P 1'
#
loop_
_entity.id
_entity.type
_entity.pdbx_description
1 polymer ?
#
loop_
_entity_poly.entity_id
_entity_poly.type
_entity_poly.pdbx_seq_one_letter_code
_entity_poly.pdbx_strand_id
1 'polypeptide(L)'
;MELADIGKTFRRLDYETKVTGRAQYLADMSLPGMCHGKILRSPYPHARIQSLDTSRASKIAGVVAVLTRDDILHDQGIEPYYGPVFKDQTIVATEKVRHMGDPVAAVAALTADAAEAAIASIEVDYEQLPAVLDVQEAIKPGAMLVHDSVKLPESGFADLAELKPVEGTNLCTHFKLNRGNIEKGFAEADRIFEDTFTLPATQHSFLETHACIAAVDPGGRITVWATTQNPFVVRTQLANIFKVPVSKVRVIVPYLGGGYGGKVYPKVEPITVALAQKAGRPVRVVLSREEVFYTITKHAAMIRMKTGVKNDGTLVARECEIHLDTGAYAEIGPRVAKKSGYTAAGPYKIPHLKIDSYSVYTNKPPAGAFRGFGVSQSAWAVESQMDIIAAALHMDPLEIRKKNGYDEGDKFVTEETLRAIGLKECLNRVAESIGWKSDGTSNAKIRKDSSIGSARRGKGLACMIKATITPSISCAVVKLNEDASLSLYTGTVEMGQGSETVLAQIAGKELGIPLEKIQVLGVDTDVVPYDLTTSSSRSTFHMGKAVQLAARHIQRQLTAIAAAEYNVPEEKITFAEGKLRLPETQLDLAELMFKRFGMRGGTLVGEGQIKTSTKDEYGEKSTSAFWFLAAGAAEVEVDVDTGKFKLLKYATAVDVGKALNPLGCRQQLAGAAITGIGQAMFEEIAYDNGQLINPNLVDYILPSLGDMPATIDPICVEVPDPRGPFGAKGIGESALIPVAPAIANAIYYAVGIRIKDLPIKAEKVYLGLHGVE
;
A
#
# COMPACT_ATOMS: atom_id res chain seq x y z
N MET A 1 -25.41 -26.28 6.96
CA MET A 1 -24.36 -25.24 6.98
C MET A 1 -23.13 -25.79 6.25
N GLU A 2 -22.60 -25.05 5.31
CA GLU A 2 -21.40 -25.47 4.54
C GLU A 2 -20.16 -25.20 5.39
N LEU A 3 -19.32 -26.22 5.57
CA LEU A 3 -18.05 -26.08 6.29
C LEU A 3 -17.13 -25.09 5.56
N ALA A 4 -16.47 -24.24 6.32
CA ALA A 4 -15.41 -23.38 5.79
C ALA A 4 -14.32 -24.25 5.15
N ASP A 5 -14.08 -24.07 3.86
CA ASP A 5 -13.09 -24.86 3.11
C ASP A 5 -12.19 -23.93 2.29
N ILE A 6 -10.94 -24.37 2.06
CA ILE A 6 -9.93 -23.64 1.31
C ILE A 6 -10.09 -23.95 -0.17
N GLY A 7 -9.96 -22.91 -1.00
CA GLY A 7 -10.17 -23.04 -2.45
C GLY A 7 -11.63 -22.91 -2.88
N LYS A 8 -12.56 -22.82 -1.94
CA LYS A 8 -13.96 -22.52 -2.22
C LYS A 8 -14.24 -21.01 -2.13
N THR A 9 -15.20 -20.58 -2.93
CA THR A 9 -15.69 -19.20 -2.94
C THR A 9 -16.75 -19.01 -1.87
N PHE A 10 -16.51 -18.12 -0.94
CA PHE A 10 -17.47 -17.65 0.03
C PHE A 10 -17.77 -16.16 -0.18
N ARG A 11 -19.02 -15.76 0.08
CA ARG A 11 -19.38 -14.35 0.14
C ARG A 11 -18.69 -13.69 1.34
N ARG A 12 -18.45 -12.39 1.23
CA ARG A 12 -17.86 -11.58 2.31
C ARG A 12 -18.79 -11.58 3.54
N LEU A 13 -18.21 -11.66 4.73
CA LEU A 13 -18.97 -11.60 5.99
C LEU A 13 -19.68 -10.23 6.18
N ASP A 14 -19.03 -9.16 5.72
CA ASP A 14 -19.55 -7.78 5.78
C ASP A 14 -20.51 -7.40 4.64
N TYR A 15 -20.84 -8.34 3.77
CA TYR A 15 -21.64 -8.11 2.56
C TYR A 15 -22.98 -7.47 2.87
N GLU A 16 -23.78 -8.11 3.75
CA GLU A 16 -25.14 -7.66 4.04
C GLU A 16 -25.16 -6.25 4.66
N THR A 17 -24.26 -6.01 5.62
CA THR A 17 -24.15 -4.73 6.31
C THR A 17 -23.85 -3.58 5.34
N LYS A 18 -22.99 -3.84 4.36
CA LYS A 18 -22.60 -2.83 3.34
C LYS A 18 -23.71 -2.59 2.31
N VAL A 19 -24.28 -3.64 1.71
CA VAL A 19 -25.29 -3.45 0.65
C VAL A 19 -26.63 -2.91 1.16
N THR A 20 -26.90 -3.06 2.45
CA THR A 20 -28.12 -2.50 3.10
C THR A 20 -27.90 -1.12 3.70
N GLY A 21 -26.68 -0.55 3.60
CA GLY A 21 -26.34 0.75 4.17
C GLY A 21 -26.27 0.77 5.72
N ARG A 22 -26.14 -0.38 6.36
CA ARG A 22 -26.00 -0.48 7.84
C ARG A 22 -24.57 -0.37 8.34
N ALA A 23 -23.59 -0.45 7.43
CA ALA A 23 -22.18 -0.26 7.77
C ALA A 23 -21.97 1.19 8.23
N GLN A 24 -21.46 1.38 9.44
CA GLN A 24 -21.16 2.70 9.99
C GLN A 24 -19.70 3.06 9.70
N TYR A 25 -19.51 4.10 8.93
CA TYR A 25 -18.22 4.73 8.69
C TYR A 25 -18.00 5.85 9.70
N LEU A 26 -16.78 6.35 9.79
CA LEU A 26 -16.43 7.33 10.83
C LEU A 26 -17.26 8.63 10.71
N ALA A 27 -17.55 9.07 9.50
CA ALA A 27 -18.37 10.27 9.26
C ALA A 27 -19.83 10.11 9.76
N ASP A 28 -20.34 8.86 9.90
CA ASP A 28 -21.68 8.56 10.37
C ASP A 28 -21.78 8.54 11.92
N MET A 29 -20.62 8.49 12.60
CA MET A 29 -20.57 8.36 14.06
C MET A 29 -20.79 9.69 14.76
N SER A 30 -21.47 9.67 15.90
CA SER A 30 -21.69 10.80 16.77
C SER A 30 -21.50 10.43 18.23
N LEU A 31 -20.87 11.30 19.00
CA LEU A 31 -20.70 11.16 20.45
C LEU A 31 -21.43 12.28 21.18
N PRO A 32 -21.89 12.05 22.42
CA PRO A 32 -22.51 13.11 23.22
C PRO A 32 -21.60 14.33 23.40
N GLY A 33 -22.12 15.51 23.11
CA GLY A 33 -21.38 16.77 23.25
C GLY A 33 -20.24 16.98 22.25
N MET A 34 -20.19 16.18 21.17
CA MET A 34 -19.14 16.26 20.16
C MET A 34 -19.14 17.58 19.40
N CYS A 35 -17.94 18.12 19.16
CA CYS A 35 -17.69 19.28 18.32
C CYS A 35 -17.26 18.86 16.91
N HIS A 36 -17.43 19.77 15.95
CA HIS A 36 -16.92 19.69 14.59
C HIS A 36 -15.58 20.41 14.50
N GLY A 37 -14.56 19.69 14.01
CA GLY A 37 -13.22 20.24 13.81
C GLY A 37 -12.99 20.61 12.34
N LYS A 38 -12.33 21.77 12.11
CA LYS A 38 -11.86 22.22 10.79
C LYS A 38 -10.42 22.68 10.89
N ILE A 39 -9.66 22.56 9.80
CA ILE A 39 -8.25 22.88 9.71
C ILE A 39 -8.05 24.07 8.77
N LEU A 40 -7.38 25.12 9.24
CA LEU A 40 -6.87 26.19 8.38
C LEU A 40 -5.61 25.71 7.67
N ARG A 41 -5.58 25.85 6.35
CA ARG A 41 -4.48 25.40 5.53
C ARG A 41 -3.79 26.55 4.81
N SER A 42 -2.48 26.41 4.61
CA SER A 42 -1.68 27.40 3.88
C SER A 42 -2.12 27.49 2.41
N PRO A 43 -2.29 28.72 1.88
CA PRO A 43 -2.45 28.94 0.44
C PRO A 43 -1.11 28.98 -0.32
N TYR A 44 0.04 28.96 0.40
CA TYR A 44 1.36 29.12 -0.19
C TYR A 44 2.16 27.81 -0.14
N PRO A 45 2.98 27.54 -1.15
CA PRO A 45 3.86 26.38 -1.17
C PRO A 45 5.06 26.52 -0.21
N HIS A 46 5.51 27.76 0.08
CA HIS A 46 6.56 28.06 1.04
C HIS A 46 6.43 29.49 1.55
N ALA A 47 6.21 29.65 2.83
CA ALA A 47 6.10 30.97 3.45
C ALA A 47 6.42 30.91 4.95
N ARG A 48 6.95 32.00 5.49
CA ARG A 48 7.07 32.22 6.94
C ARG A 48 5.77 32.80 7.49
N ILE A 49 5.31 32.30 8.62
CA ILE A 49 4.16 32.83 9.34
C ILE A 49 4.65 34.00 10.22
N GLN A 50 4.36 35.22 9.81
CA GLN A 50 4.73 36.41 10.56
C GLN A 50 3.80 36.61 11.77
N SER A 51 2.49 36.58 11.55
CA SER A 51 1.49 36.68 12.61
C SER A 51 0.26 35.81 12.34
N LEU A 52 -0.47 35.49 13.39
CA LEU A 52 -1.72 34.72 13.36
C LEU A 52 -2.71 35.35 14.31
N ASP A 53 -3.80 35.96 13.79
CA ASP A 53 -4.87 36.55 14.60
C ASP A 53 -6.13 35.68 14.58
N THR A 54 -6.48 35.13 15.73
CA THR A 54 -7.65 34.30 15.97
C THR A 54 -8.77 34.99 16.72
N SER A 55 -8.62 36.31 17.00
CA SER A 55 -9.53 37.07 17.86
C SER A 55 -10.97 37.14 17.35
N ARG A 56 -11.17 37.17 16.03
CA ARG A 56 -12.49 37.08 15.39
C ARG A 56 -13.08 35.68 15.47
N ALA A 57 -12.29 34.65 15.15
CA ALA A 57 -12.71 33.27 15.18
C ALA A 57 -13.22 32.85 16.56
N SER A 58 -12.52 33.27 17.62
CA SER A 58 -12.88 32.95 19.01
C SER A 58 -14.19 33.61 19.49
N LYS A 59 -14.68 34.62 18.79
CA LYS A 59 -15.94 35.32 19.11
C LYS A 59 -17.16 34.80 18.37
N ILE A 60 -16.96 33.89 17.39
CA ILE A 60 -18.08 33.32 16.64
C ILE A 60 -18.89 32.40 17.56
N ALA A 61 -20.20 32.57 17.56
CA ALA A 61 -21.09 31.76 18.38
C ALA A 61 -20.98 30.30 18.04
N GLY A 62 -20.79 29.47 19.07
CA GLY A 62 -20.61 28.04 18.91
C GLY A 62 -19.15 27.57 18.78
N VAL A 63 -18.19 28.44 18.64
CA VAL A 63 -16.77 28.08 18.69
C VAL A 63 -16.40 27.75 20.14
N VAL A 64 -15.74 26.59 20.32
CA VAL A 64 -15.35 26.05 21.63
C VAL A 64 -13.84 26.18 21.84
N ALA A 65 -13.05 25.93 20.80
CA ALA A 65 -11.59 26.03 20.87
C ALA A 65 -11.00 26.41 19.52
N VAL A 66 -9.91 27.19 19.56
CA VAL A 66 -9.05 27.49 18.41
C VAL A 66 -7.64 27.03 18.76
N LEU A 67 -7.08 26.11 18.00
CA LEU A 67 -5.74 25.54 18.17
C LEU A 67 -4.76 26.28 17.27
N THR A 68 -3.65 26.74 17.82
CA THR A 68 -2.59 27.46 17.13
C THR A 68 -1.22 26.85 17.43
N ARG A 69 -0.17 27.35 16.76
CA ARG A 69 1.23 26.97 17.05
C ARG A 69 1.64 27.22 18.50
N ASP A 70 1.10 28.27 19.14
CA ASP A 70 1.45 28.63 20.51
C ASP A 70 0.97 27.57 21.51
N ASP A 71 -0.21 26.99 21.28
CA ASP A 71 -0.72 25.87 22.08
C ASP A 71 0.19 24.65 22.01
N ILE A 72 0.78 24.39 20.85
CA ILE A 72 1.67 23.23 20.64
C ILE A 72 3.07 23.47 21.19
N LEU A 73 3.61 24.69 21.04
CA LEU A 73 4.99 25.00 21.43
C LEU A 73 5.13 25.26 22.94
N HIS A 74 4.11 25.81 23.59
CA HIS A 74 4.14 26.13 25.01
C HIS A 74 3.66 25.00 25.91
N ASP A 75 2.99 23.98 25.37
CA ASP A 75 2.57 22.79 26.15
C ASP A 75 3.73 21.79 26.24
N GLN A 76 4.33 21.69 27.42
CA GLN A 76 5.41 20.72 27.70
C GLN A 76 4.95 19.25 27.58
N GLY A 77 3.64 18.99 27.64
CA GLY A 77 3.02 17.67 27.43
C GLY A 77 2.96 17.25 25.98
N ILE A 78 3.26 18.13 25.01
CA ILE A 78 3.20 17.85 23.58
C ILE A 78 4.60 17.85 22.96
N GLU A 79 4.91 16.83 22.14
CA GLU A 79 6.05 16.82 21.23
C GLU A 79 5.60 17.43 19.91
N PRO A 80 6.08 18.62 19.53
CA PRO A 80 5.57 19.31 18.33
C PRO A 80 5.92 18.64 17.02
N TYR A 81 6.99 17.83 17.00
CA TYR A 81 7.50 17.17 15.79
C TYR A 81 7.24 15.67 15.82
N TYR A 82 6.73 15.14 14.73
CA TYR A 82 6.48 13.70 14.58
C TYR A 82 6.78 13.23 13.15
N GLY A 83 6.65 11.95 12.90
CA GLY A 83 6.80 11.33 11.59
C GLY A 83 7.19 9.86 11.74
N PRO A 84 6.91 9.01 10.73
CA PRO A 84 7.16 7.58 10.83
C PRO A 84 8.65 7.21 10.68
N VAL A 85 9.45 8.01 9.98
CA VAL A 85 10.88 7.76 9.79
C VAL A 85 11.70 8.87 10.42
N PHE A 86 11.39 10.12 10.13
CA PHE A 86 12.01 11.30 10.72
C PHE A 86 10.95 12.15 11.42
N LYS A 87 11.34 12.91 12.43
CA LYS A 87 10.48 13.89 13.09
C LYS A 87 10.59 15.22 12.33
N ASP A 88 10.02 15.29 11.16
CA ASP A 88 10.07 16.47 10.28
C ASP A 88 8.71 17.15 10.07
N GLN A 89 7.62 16.49 10.46
CA GLN A 89 6.26 17.01 10.38
C GLN A 89 5.79 17.60 11.72
N THR A 90 4.98 18.67 11.67
CA THR A 90 4.38 19.31 12.85
C THR A 90 2.87 19.13 12.88
N ILE A 91 2.25 19.21 14.07
CA ILE A 91 0.79 19.13 14.23
C ILE A 91 0.12 20.30 13.49
N VAL A 92 0.63 21.51 13.67
CA VAL A 92 0.38 22.69 12.86
C VAL A 92 1.70 23.39 12.59
N ALA A 93 1.82 24.13 11.50
CA ALA A 93 3.03 24.84 11.13
C ALA A 93 3.47 25.81 12.23
N THR A 94 4.71 25.70 12.68
CA THR A 94 5.24 26.47 13.81
C THR A 94 5.88 27.78 13.38
N GLU A 95 6.79 27.74 12.40
CA GLU A 95 7.52 28.90 11.88
C GLU A 95 7.15 29.20 10.43
N LYS A 96 7.21 28.17 9.58
CA LYS A 96 6.98 28.28 8.15
C LYS A 96 6.12 27.12 7.65
N VAL A 97 5.33 27.41 6.66
CA VAL A 97 4.63 26.40 5.86
C VAL A 97 5.55 25.92 4.75
N ARG A 98 5.49 24.64 4.43
CA ARG A 98 6.41 23.98 3.50
C ARG A 98 5.74 23.46 2.23
N HIS A 99 4.42 23.43 2.19
CA HIS A 99 3.64 23.12 0.99
C HIS A 99 2.28 23.79 1.03
N MET A 100 1.66 23.95 -0.14
CA MET A 100 0.26 24.35 -0.21
C MET A 100 -0.61 23.31 0.51
N GLY A 101 -1.46 23.77 1.43
CA GLY A 101 -2.31 22.90 2.24
C GLY A 101 -1.70 22.45 3.58
N ASP A 102 -0.50 22.94 3.94
CA ASP A 102 0.11 22.68 5.26
C ASP A 102 -0.82 23.21 6.38
N PRO A 103 -1.13 22.42 7.43
CA PRO A 103 -1.98 22.88 8.53
C PRO A 103 -1.37 24.07 9.29
N VAL A 104 -2.15 25.14 9.50
CA VAL A 104 -1.70 26.36 10.18
C VAL A 104 -2.39 26.57 11.53
N ALA A 105 -3.68 26.28 11.59
CA ALA A 105 -4.49 26.35 12.79
C ALA A 105 -5.67 25.37 12.66
N ALA A 106 -6.41 25.16 13.76
CA ALA A 106 -7.63 24.38 13.71
C ALA A 106 -8.68 24.93 14.69
N VAL A 107 -9.95 24.69 14.39
CA VAL A 107 -11.09 25.13 15.19
C VAL A 107 -11.98 23.96 15.56
N ALA A 108 -12.47 23.93 16.80
CA ALA A 108 -13.56 23.08 17.23
C ALA A 108 -14.79 23.94 17.55
N ALA A 109 -15.93 23.60 16.92
CA ALA A 109 -17.19 24.29 17.13
C ALA A 109 -18.37 23.32 17.28
N LEU A 110 -19.49 23.80 17.82
CA LEU A 110 -20.68 23.00 18.05
C LEU A 110 -21.39 22.57 16.75
N THR A 111 -21.18 23.30 15.66
CA THR A 111 -21.70 22.99 14.33
C THR A 111 -20.59 23.09 13.28
N ALA A 112 -20.78 22.41 12.15
CA ALA A 112 -19.86 22.47 11.02
C ALA A 112 -19.78 23.88 10.45
N ASP A 113 -20.92 24.56 10.30
CA ASP A 113 -21.00 25.94 9.77
C ASP A 113 -20.24 26.95 10.65
N ALA A 114 -20.37 26.82 11.99
CA ALA A 114 -19.62 27.65 12.92
C ALA A 114 -18.11 27.41 12.82
N ALA A 115 -17.69 26.16 12.62
CA ALA A 115 -16.28 25.82 12.41
C ALA A 115 -15.74 26.40 11.10
N GLU A 116 -16.50 26.33 10.01
CA GLU A 116 -16.13 26.89 8.70
C GLU A 116 -16.05 28.44 8.76
N ALA A 117 -17.07 29.08 9.33
CA ALA A 117 -17.05 30.53 9.53
C ALA A 117 -15.86 30.99 10.39
N ALA A 118 -15.52 30.22 11.42
CA ALA A 118 -14.38 30.50 12.28
C ALA A 118 -13.04 30.39 11.53
N ILE A 119 -12.83 29.30 10.78
CA ILE A 119 -11.62 29.16 9.94
C ILE A 119 -11.48 30.30 8.95
N ALA A 120 -12.56 30.68 8.27
CA ALA A 120 -12.55 31.78 7.31
C ALA A 120 -12.27 33.19 7.93
N SER A 121 -12.44 33.31 9.25
CA SER A 121 -12.20 34.59 9.98
C SER A 121 -10.81 34.71 10.61
N ILE A 122 -9.99 33.67 10.55
CA ILE A 122 -8.59 33.71 11.03
C ILE A 122 -7.75 34.43 10.00
N GLU A 123 -7.03 35.46 10.47
CA GLU A 123 -6.13 36.25 9.65
C GLU A 123 -4.69 35.78 9.87
N VAL A 124 -3.97 35.48 8.78
CA VAL A 124 -2.57 35.06 8.82
C VAL A 124 -1.75 35.94 7.91
N ASP A 125 -0.70 36.53 8.46
CA ASP A 125 0.28 37.29 7.68
C ASP A 125 1.43 36.40 7.29
N TYR A 126 1.69 36.29 5.98
CA TYR A 126 2.71 35.42 5.41
C TYR A 126 3.78 36.23 4.67
N GLU A 127 5.02 35.94 4.96
CA GLU A 127 6.17 36.28 4.11
C GLU A 127 6.46 35.14 3.15
N GLN A 128 6.16 35.32 1.87
CA GLN A 128 6.43 34.29 0.87
C GLN A 128 7.92 34.05 0.70
N LEU A 129 8.32 32.79 0.61
CA LEU A 129 9.70 32.36 0.41
C LEU A 129 9.82 31.65 -0.97
N PRO A 130 11.02 31.62 -1.57
CA PRO A 130 11.26 30.82 -2.74
C PRO A 130 10.91 29.35 -2.48
N ALA A 131 10.24 28.70 -3.43
CA ALA A 131 9.84 27.30 -3.33
C ALA A 131 10.65 26.43 -4.31
N VAL A 132 11.04 25.24 -3.86
CA VAL A 132 11.71 24.24 -4.69
C VAL A 132 10.66 23.19 -5.08
N LEU A 133 10.31 23.13 -6.35
CA LEU A 133 9.21 22.34 -6.87
C LEU A 133 9.64 21.17 -7.78
N ASP A 134 10.87 21.20 -8.25
CA ASP A 134 11.44 20.16 -9.11
C ASP A 134 12.56 19.42 -8.40
N VAL A 135 12.58 18.08 -8.49
CA VAL A 135 13.58 17.24 -7.82
C VAL A 135 14.98 17.47 -8.34
N GLN A 136 15.15 17.82 -9.63
CA GLN A 136 16.45 18.08 -10.21
C GLN A 136 17.01 19.44 -9.74
N GLU A 137 16.14 20.43 -9.56
CA GLU A 137 16.52 21.71 -8.96
C GLU A 137 16.80 21.55 -7.46
N ALA A 138 16.00 20.72 -6.75
CA ALA A 138 16.16 20.49 -5.32
C ALA A 138 17.51 19.89 -4.91
N ILE A 139 18.11 19.08 -5.77
CA ILE A 139 19.40 18.40 -5.48
C ILE A 139 20.63 19.23 -5.88
N LYS A 140 20.47 20.37 -6.55
CA LYS A 140 21.57 21.23 -6.94
C LYS A 140 22.27 21.83 -5.74
N PRO A 141 23.60 22.01 -5.76
CA PRO A 141 24.31 22.74 -4.72
C PRO A 141 23.76 24.17 -4.56
N GLY A 142 23.46 24.56 -3.32
CA GLY A 142 22.92 25.88 -3.00
C GLY A 142 21.41 26.04 -3.24
N ALA A 143 20.69 24.97 -3.57
CA ALA A 143 19.23 25.00 -3.62
C ALA A 143 18.64 25.43 -2.26
N MET A 144 17.50 26.17 -2.30
CA MET A 144 16.76 26.52 -1.09
C MET A 144 16.35 25.25 -0.33
N LEU A 145 16.64 25.22 0.97
CA LEU A 145 16.32 24.06 1.79
C LEU A 145 14.84 24.09 2.22
N VAL A 146 14.17 22.95 2.05
CA VAL A 146 12.80 22.72 2.59
C VAL A 146 12.86 22.62 4.13
N HIS A 147 13.91 21.93 4.63
CA HIS A 147 14.21 21.82 6.06
C HIS A 147 15.63 22.31 6.35
N ASP A 148 15.76 23.21 7.32
CA ASP A 148 17.08 23.68 7.77
C ASP A 148 17.79 22.57 8.58
N SER A 149 17.01 21.75 9.29
CA SER A 149 17.48 20.56 10.01
C SER A 149 16.33 19.56 10.16
N VAL A 150 16.67 18.28 10.21
CA VAL A 150 15.70 17.19 10.40
C VAL A 150 16.00 16.45 11.70
N LYS A 151 15.02 16.37 12.61
CA LYS A 151 15.17 15.61 13.86
C LYS A 151 14.98 14.13 13.59
N LEU A 152 15.87 13.30 14.10
CA LEU A 152 15.75 11.85 14.07
C LEU A 152 14.85 11.38 15.23
N PRO A 153 14.03 10.34 15.05
CA PRO A 153 13.35 9.69 16.15
C PRO A 153 14.37 8.95 17.02
N GLU A 154 14.07 8.80 18.33
CA GLU A 154 14.89 8.00 19.26
C GLU A 154 14.91 6.52 18.86
N SER A 155 13.80 6.03 18.33
CA SER A 155 13.68 4.67 17.79
C SER A 155 13.23 4.72 16.33
N GLY A 156 14.14 4.37 15.43
CA GLY A 156 13.81 4.22 14.00
C GLY A 156 13.36 2.80 13.66
N PHE A 157 12.88 2.61 12.45
CA PHE A 157 12.68 1.27 11.90
C PHE A 157 14.03 0.57 11.73
N ALA A 158 14.19 -0.63 12.28
CA ALA A 158 15.45 -1.38 12.24
C ALA A 158 15.96 -1.62 10.80
N ASP A 159 15.06 -1.78 9.82
CA ASP A 159 15.39 -1.94 8.41
C ASP A 159 15.78 -0.63 7.71
N LEU A 160 15.66 0.51 8.40
CA LEU A 160 15.99 1.86 7.91
C LEU A 160 17.11 2.53 8.73
N ALA A 161 17.71 1.84 9.70
CA ALA A 161 18.68 2.43 10.62
C ALA A 161 19.90 3.06 9.93
N GLU A 162 20.25 2.56 8.72
CA GLU A 162 21.35 3.07 7.90
C GLU A 162 20.96 4.31 7.07
N LEU A 163 19.67 4.58 6.89
CA LEU A 163 19.18 5.69 6.08
C LEU A 163 19.05 6.95 6.94
N LYS A 164 19.84 7.96 6.63
CA LYS A 164 19.84 9.25 7.31
C LYS A 164 19.61 10.37 6.30
N PRO A 165 19.07 11.52 6.73
CA PRO A 165 19.05 12.72 5.92
C PRO A 165 20.47 13.11 5.52
N VAL A 166 20.63 13.68 4.33
CA VAL A 166 21.90 14.26 3.90
C VAL A 166 21.90 15.73 4.31
N GLU A 167 22.60 16.06 5.39
CA GLU A 167 22.61 17.40 5.98
C GLU A 167 23.03 18.48 4.96
N GLY A 168 22.37 19.64 5.07
CA GLY A 168 22.63 20.78 4.18
C GLY A 168 22.16 20.60 2.74
N THR A 169 21.31 19.61 2.49
CA THR A 169 20.73 19.34 1.17
C THR A 169 19.24 19.00 1.29
N ASN A 170 18.53 18.98 0.16
CA ASN A 170 17.16 18.43 0.10
C ASN A 170 17.13 16.92 -0.13
N LEU A 171 18.24 16.20 -0.05
CA LEU A 171 18.27 14.75 -0.08
C LEU A 171 17.76 14.21 1.26
N CYS A 172 16.52 13.77 1.26
CA CYS A 172 15.92 13.12 2.43
C CYS A 172 16.66 11.83 2.77
N THR A 173 16.94 11.00 1.77
CA THR A 173 17.79 9.81 1.91
C THR A 173 18.39 9.37 0.59
N HIS A 174 19.49 8.60 0.68
CA HIS A 174 20.16 7.98 -0.45
C HIS A 174 20.36 6.48 -0.17
N PHE A 175 19.67 5.63 -0.93
CA PHE A 175 19.89 4.19 -0.93
C PHE A 175 20.84 3.79 -2.04
N LYS A 176 21.81 2.93 -1.72
CA LYS A 176 22.80 2.39 -2.66
C LYS A 176 22.76 0.87 -2.72
N LEU A 177 22.86 0.31 -3.92
CA LEU A 177 23.06 -1.11 -4.12
C LEU A 177 24.11 -1.32 -5.21
N ASN A 178 25.22 -1.95 -4.84
CA ASN A 178 26.29 -2.33 -5.75
C ASN A 178 26.46 -3.85 -5.71
N ARG A 179 26.57 -4.46 -6.88
CA ARG A 179 26.86 -5.90 -7.05
C ARG A 179 27.81 -6.09 -8.22
N GLY A 180 28.82 -6.94 -8.07
CA GLY A 180 29.83 -7.16 -9.09
C GLY A 180 30.69 -5.93 -9.39
N ASN A 181 31.02 -5.70 -10.66
CA ASN A 181 31.77 -4.54 -11.16
C ASN A 181 31.08 -3.97 -12.40
N ILE A 182 30.51 -2.76 -12.29
CA ILE A 182 29.68 -2.17 -13.32
C ILE A 182 30.46 -1.84 -14.62
N GLU A 183 31.69 -1.35 -14.49
CA GLU A 183 32.54 -1.02 -15.63
C GLU A 183 32.90 -2.27 -16.44
N LYS A 184 33.25 -3.37 -15.74
CA LYS A 184 33.46 -4.68 -16.33
C LYS A 184 32.21 -5.17 -17.05
N GLY A 185 31.05 -5.07 -16.41
CA GLY A 185 29.80 -5.48 -17.00
C GLY A 185 29.46 -4.73 -18.29
N PHE A 186 29.69 -3.41 -18.33
CA PHE A 186 29.48 -2.64 -19.57
C PHE A 186 30.55 -2.96 -20.63
N ALA A 187 31.78 -3.26 -20.25
CA ALA A 187 32.81 -3.69 -21.20
C ALA A 187 32.51 -5.08 -21.81
N GLU A 188 31.80 -5.92 -21.09
CA GLU A 188 31.36 -7.24 -21.58
C GLU A 188 30.11 -7.16 -22.44
N ALA A 189 29.36 -6.07 -22.41
CA ALA A 189 28.12 -5.92 -23.18
C ALA A 189 28.40 -5.74 -24.67
N ASP A 190 27.56 -6.36 -25.52
CA ASP A 190 27.60 -6.15 -26.97
C ASP A 190 26.82 -4.88 -27.37
N ARG A 191 25.77 -4.55 -26.59
CA ARG A 191 24.97 -3.34 -26.77
C ARG A 191 24.64 -2.69 -25.42
N ILE A 192 24.52 -1.36 -25.44
CA ILE A 192 24.15 -0.57 -24.26
C ILE A 192 22.93 0.26 -24.62
N PHE A 193 21.94 0.28 -23.71
CA PHE A 193 20.70 1.05 -23.81
C PHE A 193 20.65 2.03 -22.66
N GLU A 194 20.32 3.28 -22.94
CA GLU A 194 20.23 4.34 -21.94
C GLU A 194 18.92 5.13 -22.17
N ASP A 195 18.08 5.18 -21.15
CA ASP A 195 16.75 5.76 -21.20
C ASP A 195 16.43 6.53 -19.92
N THR A 196 15.60 7.56 -20.04
CA THR A 196 15.00 8.28 -18.92
C THR A 196 13.49 8.08 -18.94
N PHE A 197 12.93 7.73 -17.77
CA PHE A 197 11.50 7.52 -17.58
C PHE A 197 10.97 8.43 -16.49
N THR A 198 9.78 8.98 -16.68
CA THR A 198 9.12 9.83 -15.69
C THR A 198 7.70 9.37 -15.40
N LEU A 199 7.23 9.68 -14.21
CA LEU A 199 5.85 9.48 -13.81
C LEU A 199 5.44 10.54 -12.78
N PRO A 200 4.20 11.06 -12.87
CA PRO A 200 3.71 12.11 -11.99
C PRO A 200 3.33 11.58 -10.61
N ALA A 201 3.09 12.51 -9.69
CA ALA A 201 2.36 12.23 -8.48
C ALA A 201 0.90 11.88 -8.80
N THR A 202 0.33 10.93 -8.06
CA THR A 202 -1.08 10.55 -8.18
C THR A 202 -1.76 10.47 -6.82
N GLN A 203 -3.10 10.56 -6.80
CA GLN A 203 -3.91 10.48 -5.59
C GLN A 203 -4.39 9.04 -5.34
N HIS A 204 -4.53 8.67 -4.06
CA HIS A 204 -5.06 7.35 -3.66
C HIS A 204 -6.52 7.14 -4.03
N SER A 205 -7.28 8.19 -4.11
CA SER A 205 -8.69 8.24 -4.54
C SER A 205 -9.60 7.26 -3.79
N PHE A 206 -9.30 6.96 -2.51
CA PHE A 206 -10.20 6.18 -1.67
C PHE A 206 -11.54 6.92 -1.50
N LEU A 207 -12.65 6.18 -1.44
CA LEU A 207 -13.99 6.76 -1.38
C LEU A 207 -14.22 7.53 -0.07
N GLU A 208 -13.89 6.94 1.08
CA GLU A 208 -13.92 7.57 2.39
C GLU A 208 -12.65 8.41 2.58
N THR A 209 -12.80 9.72 2.83
CA THR A 209 -11.68 10.63 3.12
C THR A 209 -11.05 10.33 4.48
N HIS A 210 -9.92 10.95 4.82
CA HIS A 210 -9.37 10.87 6.17
C HIS A 210 -10.34 11.48 7.18
N ALA A 211 -10.56 10.78 8.27
CA ALA A 211 -11.41 11.23 9.34
C ALA A 211 -10.94 10.69 10.69
N CYS A 212 -11.19 11.46 11.74
CA CYS A 212 -10.86 11.12 13.11
C CYS A 212 -11.91 11.69 14.07
N ILE A 213 -12.30 10.91 15.08
CA ILE A 213 -12.94 11.41 16.28
C ILE A 213 -11.96 11.17 17.44
N ALA A 214 -11.69 12.20 18.24
CA ALA A 214 -10.87 12.07 19.44
C ALA A 214 -11.65 12.53 20.67
N ALA A 215 -11.47 11.82 21.77
CA ALA A 215 -11.97 12.17 23.09
C ALA A 215 -10.87 11.95 24.12
N VAL A 216 -10.74 12.91 25.04
CA VAL A 216 -9.78 12.81 26.16
C VAL A 216 -10.58 12.89 27.46
N ASP A 217 -10.44 11.88 28.30
CA ASP A 217 -11.16 11.83 29.56
C ASP A 217 -10.42 12.66 30.66
N PRO A 218 -11.06 12.96 31.80
CA PRO A 218 -10.42 13.71 32.88
C PRO A 218 -9.17 13.03 33.45
N GLY A 219 -8.98 11.72 33.25
CA GLY A 219 -7.78 10.99 33.63
C GLY A 219 -6.65 11.06 32.60
N GLY A 220 -6.82 11.84 31.54
CA GLY A 220 -5.85 12.01 30.46
C GLY A 220 -5.77 10.83 29.49
N ARG A 221 -6.75 9.92 29.51
CA ARG A 221 -6.81 8.82 28.55
C ARG A 221 -7.35 9.32 27.21
N ILE A 222 -6.63 9.03 26.15
CA ILE A 222 -6.95 9.40 24.77
C ILE A 222 -7.67 8.23 24.10
N THR A 223 -8.90 8.42 23.62
CA THR A 223 -9.62 7.48 22.78
C THR A 223 -9.82 8.09 21.40
N VAL A 224 -9.40 7.36 20.37
CA VAL A 224 -9.46 7.81 18.98
C VAL A 224 -10.23 6.79 18.16
N TRP A 225 -11.23 7.24 17.42
CA TRP A 225 -11.81 6.51 16.28
C TRP A 225 -11.14 7.08 15.03
N ALA A 226 -10.50 6.23 14.23
CA ALA A 226 -9.68 6.70 13.12
C ALA A 226 -9.86 5.87 11.85
N THR A 227 -9.84 6.54 10.72
CA THR A 227 -9.77 5.90 9.40
C THR A 227 -8.33 5.47 9.09
N THR A 228 -7.85 4.45 9.78
CA THR A 228 -6.45 4.01 9.69
C THR A 228 -6.29 2.54 9.31
N GLN A 229 -5.26 2.24 8.52
CA GLN A 229 -4.80 0.87 8.22
C GLN A 229 -3.89 0.31 9.32
N ASN A 230 -3.46 1.17 10.27
CA ASN A 230 -2.40 0.83 11.20
C ASN A 230 -2.65 1.35 12.62
N PRO A 231 -3.69 0.82 13.32
CA PRO A 231 -4.13 1.34 14.61
C PRO A 231 -3.04 1.30 15.69
N PHE A 232 -2.17 0.29 15.69
CA PHE A 232 -1.11 0.17 16.69
C PHE A 232 0.02 1.19 16.49
N VAL A 233 0.34 1.57 15.24
CA VAL A 233 1.30 2.65 14.97
C VAL A 233 0.69 4.00 15.32
N VAL A 234 -0.58 4.24 14.97
CA VAL A 234 -1.31 5.45 15.39
C VAL A 234 -1.29 5.57 16.90
N ARG A 235 -1.62 4.48 17.64
CA ARG A 235 -1.55 4.44 19.09
C ARG A 235 -0.18 4.84 19.62
N THR A 236 0.88 4.24 19.10
CA THR A 236 2.25 4.51 19.54
C THR A 236 2.68 5.94 19.25
N GLN A 237 2.38 6.44 18.03
CA GLN A 237 2.74 7.82 17.66
C GLN A 237 1.97 8.86 18.49
N LEU A 238 0.67 8.65 18.74
CA LEU A 238 -0.08 9.54 19.64
C LEU A 238 0.46 9.50 21.07
N ALA A 239 0.83 8.33 21.58
CA ALA A 239 1.46 8.20 22.89
C ALA A 239 2.76 9.00 22.98
N ASN A 240 3.60 8.96 21.94
CA ASN A 240 4.85 9.73 21.85
C ASN A 240 4.59 11.24 21.72
N ILE A 241 3.65 11.65 20.87
CA ILE A 241 3.28 13.06 20.65
C ILE A 241 2.77 13.69 21.95
N PHE A 242 1.84 13.02 22.63
CA PHE A 242 1.22 13.54 23.87
C PHE A 242 1.93 13.10 25.14
N LYS A 243 3.13 12.50 25.04
CA LYS A 243 4.00 12.10 26.16
C LYS A 243 3.27 11.28 27.22
N VAL A 244 2.39 10.38 26.80
CA VAL A 244 1.64 9.48 27.69
C VAL A 244 2.03 8.02 27.45
N PRO A 245 1.86 7.14 28.44
CA PRO A 245 2.06 5.70 28.21
C PRO A 245 1.11 5.17 27.13
N VAL A 246 1.56 4.18 26.36
CA VAL A 246 0.75 3.53 25.31
C VAL A 246 -0.59 3.01 25.84
N SER A 247 -0.63 2.56 27.11
CA SER A 247 -1.85 2.10 27.80
C SER A 247 -2.90 3.22 28.01
N LYS A 248 -2.53 4.48 27.85
CA LYS A 248 -3.43 5.63 27.92
C LYS A 248 -4.00 6.01 26.54
N VAL A 249 -3.64 5.31 25.48
CA VAL A 249 -4.14 5.59 24.13
C VAL A 249 -4.87 4.37 23.58
N ARG A 250 -6.13 4.55 23.23
CA ARG A 250 -7.00 3.55 22.58
C ARG A 250 -7.33 4.00 21.18
N VAL A 251 -7.16 3.13 20.19
CA VAL A 251 -7.52 3.38 18.80
C VAL A 251 -8.54 2.35 18.35
N ILE A 252 -9.66 2.82 17.86
CA ILE A 252 -10.78 2.04 17.34
C ILE A 252 -10.92 2.32 15.86
N VAL A 253 -11.02 1.28 15.04
CA VAL A 253 -11.22 1.41 13.60
C VAL A 253 -12.63 0.93 13.25
N PRO A 254 -13.54 1.84 12.88
CA PRO A 254 -14.84 1.47 12.32
C PRO A 254 -14.69 0.87 10.91
N TYR A 255 -15.77 0.70 10.15
CA TYR A 255 -15.64 0.35 8.74
C TYR A 255 -14.74 1.35 8.02
N LEU A 256 -13.81 0.85 7.21
CA LEU A 256 -12.85 1.68 6.49
C LEU A 256 -13.11 1.64 4.98
N GLY A 257 -13.42 2.80 4.40
CA GLY A 257 -13.77 2.97 2.99
C GLY A 257 -12.58 3.12 2.06
N GLY A 258 -11.65 2.14 2.08
CA GLY A 258 -10.43 2.13 1.29
C GLY A 258 -9.26 2.81 1.99
N GLY A 259 -8.03 2.48 1.55
CA GLY A 259 -6.82 3.06 2.12
C GLY A 259 -5.65 3.10 1.13
N TYR A 260 -5.39 2.03 0.41
CA TYR A 260 -4.37 1.89 -0.64
C TYR A 260 -2.96 2.34 -0.24
N GLY A 261 -2.71 2.52 1.07
CA GLY A 261 -1.46 3.03 1.63
C GLY A 261 -1.57 4.46 2.20
N GLY A 262 -2.52 5.28 1.76
CA GLY A 262 -2.68 6.66 2.22
C GLY A 262 -3.11 6.81 3.67
N LYS A 263 -3.63 5.75 4.30
CA LYS A 263 -4.11 5.74 5.68
C LYS A 263 -3.24 4.89 6.63
N VAL A 264 -1.93 4.74 6.33
CA VAL A 264 -1.01 3.91 7.14
C VAL A 264 -0.46 4.65 8.36
N TYR A 265 -0.15 5.92 8.23
CA TYR A 265 0.42 6.75 9.30
C TYR A 265 -0.53 7.89 9.66
N PRO A 266 -0.45 8.45 10.90
CA PRO A 266 -1.32 9.55 11.32
C PRO A 266 -1.28 10.73 10.36
N LYS A 267 -2.47 11.31 10.10
CA LYS A 267 -2.65 12.51 9.29
C LYS A 267 -3.43 13.57 10.05
N VAL A 268 -4.65 13.25 10.44
CA VAL A 268 -5.56 14.17 11.17
C VAL A 268 -5.66 13.84 12.65
N GLU A 269 -5.19 12.67 13.07
CA GLU A 269 -5.32 12.21 14.44
C GLU A 269 -4.59 13.12 15.45
N PRO A 270 -3.33 13.56 15.22
CA PRO A 270 -2.65 14.46 16.17
C PRO A 270 -3.37 15.77 16.39
N ILE A 271 -3.81 16.42 15.32
CA ILE A 271 -4.52 17.70 15.40
C ILE A 271 -5.90 17.54 16.05
N THR A 272 -6.59 16.41 15.79
CA THR A 272 -7.90 16.12 16.38
C THR A 272 -7.79 15.87 17.88
N VAL A 273 -6.75 15.17 18.35
CA VAL A 273 -6.49 14.94 19.77
C VAL A 273 -6.16 16.27 20.47
N ALA A 274 -5.28 17.09 19.90
CA ALA A 274 -4.94 18.42 20.46
C ALA A 274 -6.17 19.32 20.56
N LEU A 275 -7.03 19.33 19.54
CA LEU A 275 -8.31 20.04 19.59
C LEU A 275 -9.24 19.50 20.68
N ALA A 276 -9.35 18.18 20.83
CA ALA A 276 -10.21 17.56 21.84
C ALA A 276 -9.74 17.88 23.27
N GLN A 277 -8.41 17.89 23.51
CA GLN A 277 -7.82 18.32 24.77
C GLN A 277 -8.18 19.77 25.08
N LYS A 278 -7.96 20.67 24.14
CA LYS A 278 -8.24 22.11 24.30
C LYS A 278 -9.73 22.41 24.47
N ALA A 279 -10.60 21.70 23.74
CA ALA A 279 -12.05 21.84 23.81
C ALA A 279 -12.66 21.22 25.08
N GLY A 280 -11.98 20.28 25.73
CA GLY A 280 -12.54 19.49 26.83
C GLY A 280 -13.76 18.64 26.41
N ARG A 281 -13.90 18.32 25.14
CA ARG A 281 -15.01 17.61 24.50
C ARG A 281 -14.53 16.71 23.38
N PRO A 282 -15.30 15.69 22.99
CA PRO A 282 -15.01 14.95 21.77
C PRO A 282 -15.02 15.88 20.55
N VAL A 283 -14.05 15.71 19.65
CA VAL A 283 -13.96 16.46 18.40
C VAL A 283 -13.90 15.52 17.22
N ARG A 284 -14.66 15.78 16.17
CA ARG A 284 -14.62 15.07 14.90
C ARG A 284 -14.03 15.96 13.81
N VAL A 285 -12.97 15.50 13.16
CA VAL A 285 -12.41 16.10 11.94
C VAL A 285 -12.67 15.13 10.78
N VAL A 286 -13.24 15.62 9.69
CA VAL A 286 -13.45 14.90 8.44
C VAL A 286 -12.92 15.79 7.32
N LEU A 287 -11.91 15.29 6.58
CA LEU A 287 -11.36 16.05 5.45
C LEU A 287 -12.31 16.06 4.27
N SER A 288 -12.38 17.19 3.57
CA SER A 288 -12.99 17.25 2.25
C SER A 288 -12.17 16.47 1.21
N ARG A 289 -12.74 16.24 0.03
CA ARG A 289 -11.99 15.61 -1.07
C ARG A 289 -10.77 16.44 -1.47
N GLU A 290 -10.90 17.73 -1.53
CA GLU A 290 -9.82 18.67 -1.83
C GLU A 290 -8.68 18.57 -0.79
N GLU A 291 -9.02 18.58 0.51
CA GLU A 291 -8.03 18.48 1.58
C GLU A 291 -7.21 17.18 1.54
N VAL A 292 -7.77 16.09 1.00
CA VAL A 292 -7.03 14.82 0.81
C VAL A 292 -5.89 15.00 -0.18
N PHE A 293 -6.05 15.81 -1.23
CA PHE A 293 -4.98 16.09 -2.20
C PHE A 293 -3.78 16.82 -1.59
N TYR A 294 -4.02 17.66 -0.58
CA TYR A 294 -2.97 18.34 0.17
C TYR A 294 -2.34 17.47 1.28
N THR A 295 -2.98 16.35 1.63
CA THR A 295 -2.59 15.58 2.82
C THR A 295 -1.58 14.48 2.49
N ILE A 296 -1.79 13.73 1.39
CA ILE A 296 -0.90 12.63 1.00
C ILE A 296 -1.07 12.29 -0.47
N THR A 297 0.05 12.00 -1.16
CA THR A 297 0.10 11.61 -2.57
C THR A 297 0.99 10.38 -2.78
N LYS A 298 1.02 9.84 -4.00
CA LYS A 298 2.05 8.88 -4.46
C LYS A 298 3.26 9.65 -4.96
N HIS A 299 4.46 9.17 -4.69
CA HIS A 299 5.71 9.77 -5.18
C HIS A 299 5.72 9.87 -6.71
N ALA A 300 5.92 11.07 -7.24
CA ALA A 300 6.44 11.25 -8.58
C ALA A 300 7.87 10.69 -8.65
N ALA A 301 8.31 10.30 -9.85
CA ALA A 301 9.68 9.80 -10.02
C ALA A 301 10.27 10.16 -11.37
N MET A 302 11.59 10.37 -11.37
CA MET A 302 12.43 10.37 -12.56
C MET A 302 13.46 9.26 -12.41
N ILE A 303 13.61 8.44 -13.44
CA ILE A 303 14.44 7.24 -13.44
C ILE A 303 15.31 7.23 -14.68
N ARG A 304 16.62 7.32 -14.48
CA ARG A 304 17.63 7.11 -15.53
C ARG A 304 18.12 5.69 -15.43
N MET A 305 18.09 4.96 -16.54
CA MET A 305 18.47 3.55 -16.58
C MET A 305 19.36 3.25 -17.75
N LYS A 306 20.51 2.63 -17.46
CA LYS A 306 21.49 2.17 -18.44
C LYS A 306 21.68 0.67 -18.30
N THR A 307 21.46 -0.10 -19.38
CA THR A 307 21.53 -1.56 -19.34
C THR A 307 22.43 -2.08 -20.46
N GLY A 308 23.41 -2.90 -20.10
CA GLY A 308 24.30 -3.64 -21.00
C GLY A 308 23.77 -5.04 -21.25
N VAL A 309 23.71 -5.45 -22.52
CA VAL A 309 23.20 -6.77 -22.93
C VAL A 309 24.11 -7.41 -23.98
N LYS A 310 24.07 -8.75 -24.03
CA LYS A 310 24.65 -9.54 -25.13
C LYS A 310 23.72 -9.56 -26.34
N ASN A 311 24.26 -9.85 -27.52
CA ASN A 311 23.43 -9.99 -28.75
C ASN A 311 22.40 -11.13 -28.65
N ASP A 312 22.62 -12.12 -27.79
CA ASP A 312 21.69 -13.20 -27.50
C ASP A 312 20.59 -12.82 -26.48
N GLY A 313 20.56 -11.56 -26.04
CA GLY A 313 19.60 -11.01 -25.08
C GLY A 313 19.95 -11.25 -23.60
N THR A 314 21.11 -11.80 -23.27
CA THR A 314 21.56 -11.97 -21.87
C THR A 314 21.90 -10.63 -21.25
N LEU A 315 21.27 -10.27 -20.12
CA LEU A 315 21.55 -9.05 -19.35
C LEU A 315 22.86 -9.22 -18.60
N VAL A 316 23.77 -8.25 -18.70
CA VAL A 316 25.09 -8.32 -18.05
C VAL A 316 25.33 -7.19 -17.05
N ALA A 317 24.81 -6.00 -17.29
CA ALA A 317 25.01 -4.86 -16.42
C ALA A 317 23.78 -3.94 -16.36
N ARG A 318 23.53 -3.31 -15.21
CA ARG A 318 22.56 -2.22 -15.09
C ARG A 318 23.04 -1.17 -14.12
N GLU A 319 23.06 0.07 -14.58
CA GLU A 319 23.19 1.26 -13.76
C GLU A 319 21.82 1.98 -13.74
N CYS A 320 21.35 2.36 -12.56
CA CYS A 320 20.05 3.01 -12.41
C CYS A 320 20.10 4.10 -11.35
N GLU A 321 19.61 5.28 -11.68
CA GLU A 321 19.46 6.42 -10.79
C GLU A 321 17.98 6.79 -10.69
N ILE A 322 17.44 6.83 -9.46
CA ILE A 322 16.04 7.05 -9.17
C ILE A 322 15.89 8.27 -8.27
N HIS A 323 15.16 9.29 -8.69
CA HIS A 323 14.78 10.44 -7.88
C HIS A 323 13.27 10.37 -7.60
N LEU A 324 12.92 10.19 -6.32
CA LEU A 324 11.54 10.18 -5.84
C LEU A 324 11.23 11.50 -5.16
N ASP A 325 10.20 12.20 -5.63
CA ASP A 325 9.68 13.41 -5.00
C ASP A 325 8.88 13.01 -3.75
N THR A 326 9.46 13.26 -2.56
CA THR A 326 8.79 12.94 -1.29
C THR A 326 7.91 14.09 -0.78
N GLY A 327 7.92 15.23 -1.46
CA GLY A 327 7.24 16.43 -1.03
C GLY A 327 7.90 17.06 0.19
N ALA A 328 7.11 17.83 0.96
CA ALA A 328 7.61 18.63 2.05
C ALA A 328 8.04 17.83 3.30
N TYR A 329 7.60 16.60 3.43
CA TYR A 329 7.89 15.74 4.59
C TYR A 329 8.31 14.34 4.15
N ALA A 330 9.23 13.73 4.92
CA ALA A 330 9.78 12.41 4.61
C ALA A 330 8.70 11.33 4.55
N GLU A 331 7.73 11.41 5.42
CA GLU A 331 6.71 10.37 5.59
C GLU A 331 7.38 8.98 5.62
N ILE A 332 7.08 8.08 4.67
CA ILE A 332 7.76 6.80 4.48
C ILE A 332 8.64 6.76 3.22
N GLY A 333 8.88 7.90 2.59
CA GLY A 333 9.71 8.06 1.39
C GLY A 333 11.05 7.32 1.43
N PRO A 334 11.81 7.36 2.54
CA PRO A 334 13.04 6.59 2.69
C PRO A 334 12.90 5.09 2.41
N ARG A 335 11.82 4.48 2.88
CA ARG A 335 11.55 3.06 2.62
C ARG A 335 11.05 2.82 1.19
N VAL A 336 10.31 3.78 0.62
CA VAL A 336 9.90 3.73 -0.80
C VAL A 336 11.12 3.79 -1.70
N ALA A 337 12.08 4.69 -1.43
CA ALA A 337 13.34 4.78 -2.16
C ALA A 337 14.16 3.49 -2.05
N LYS A 338 14.31 2.93 -0.85
CA LYS A 338 14.98 1.64 -0.65
C LYS A 338 14.33 0.53 -1.47
N LYS A 339 12.98 0.42 -1.44
CA LYS A 339 12.28 -0.62 -2.21
C LYS A 339 12.35 -0.41 -3.71
N SER A 340 12.18 0.82 -4.18
CA SER A 340 12.36 1.16 -5.59
C SER A 340 13.77 0.81 -6.06
N GLY A 341 14.77 1.13 -5.24
CA GLY A 341 16.19 0.86 -5.54
C GLY A 341 16.46 -0.62 -5.77
N TYR A 342 16.27 -1.49 -4.79
CA TYR A 342 16.62 -2.90 -4.99
C TYR A 342 15.72 -3.63 -6.00
N THR A 343 14.51 -3.13 -6.30
CA THR A 343 13.64 -3.69 -7.34
C THR A 343 13.90 -3.12 -8.73
N ALA A 344 14.78 -2.11 -8.88
CA ALA A 344 15.18 -1.60 -10.18
C ALA A 344 16.05 -2.60 -10.99
N ALA A 345 16.54 -3.66 -10.36
CA ALA A 345 17.07 -4.82 -11.07
C ALA A 345 15.99 -5.55 -11.87
N GLY A 346 14.71 -5.42 -11.49
CA GLY A 346 13.60 -6.20 -12.01
C GLY A 346 13.62 -7.65 -11.50
N PRO A 347 12.75 -8.52 -12.05
CA PRO A 347 12.76 -9.94 -11.75
C PRO A 347 13.83 -10.70 -12.58
N TYR A 348 15.01 -10.10 -12.78
CA TYR A 348 16.03 -10.56 -13.73
C TYR A 348 17.39 -10.82 -13.09
N LYS A 349 18.08 -11.83 -13.62
CA LYS A 349 19.47 -12.18 -13.27
C LYS A 349 20.42 -11.21 -13.97
N ILE A 350 20.98 -10.26 -13.22
CA ILE A 350 21.95 -9.30 -13.72
C ILE A 350 23.20 -9.37 -12.82
N PRO A 351 24.37 -9.77 -13.32
CA PRO A 351 25.56 -9.96 -12.49
C PRO A 351 26.19 -8.66 -11.99
N HIS A 352 26.09 -7.58 -12.75
CA HIS A 352 26.72 -6.29 -12.41
C HIS A 352 25.66 -5.19 -12.26
N LEU A 353 25.54 -4.64 -11.06
CA LEU A 353 24.53 -3.65 -10.71
C LEU A 353 25.17 -2.47 -9.98
N LYS A 354 24.75 -1.26 -10.34
CA LYS A 354 24.96 -0.03 -9.58
C LYS A 354 23.63 0.74 -9.57
N ILE A 355 23.01 0.82 -8.40
CA ILE A 355 21.71 1.46 -8.25
C ILE A 355 21.77 2.48 -7.13
N ASP A 356 21.43 3.71 -7.47
CA ASP A 356 21.29 4.85 -6.57
C ASP A 356 19.81 5.29 -6.56
N SER A 357 19.19 5.31 -5.39
CA SER A 357 17.79 5.73 -5.24
C SER A 357 17.66 6.77 -4.15
N TYR A 358 17.11 7.91 -4.51
CA TYR A 358 16.99 9.09 -3.67
C TYR A 358 15.52 9.36 -3.33
N SER A 359 15.27 9.74 -2.10
CA SER A 359 14.05 10.43 -1.71
C SER A 359 14.42 11.91 -1.51
N VAL A 360 13.70 12.82 -2.18
CA VAL A 360 14.06 14.24 -2.31
C VAL A 360 12.93 15.11 -1.76
N TYR A 361 13.26 16.04 -0.88
CA TYR A 361 12.32 17.03 -0.38
C TYR A 361 12.03 18.11 -1.45
N THR A 362 10.75 18.47 -1.56
CA THR A 362 10.26 19.60 -2.37
C THR A 362 9.14 20.34 -1.64
N ASN A 363 8.78 21.54 -2.07
CA ASN A 363 7.66 22.29 -1.50
C ASN A 363 6.29 21.87 -2.09
N LYS A 364 6.07 20.54 -2.21
CA LYS A 364 4.80 19.92 -2.63
C LYS A 364 4.17 19.15 -1.48
N PRO A 365 2.86 18.79 -1.55
CA PRO A 365 2.24 17.92 -0.58
C PRO A 365 3.03 16.63 -0.37
N PRO A 366 3.05 16.08 0.88
CA PRO A 366 3.82 14.89 1.19
C PRO A 366 3.44 13.70 0.32
N ALA A 367 4.43 12.92 -0.10
CA ALA A 367 4.21 11.65 -0.75
C ALA A 367 4.53 10.49 0.21
N GLY A 368 3.65 9.49 0.22
CA GLY A 368 3.77 8.37 1.15
C GLY A 368 3.55 7.01 0.50
N ALA A 369 3.12 6.08 1.34
CA ALA A 369 2.80 4.74 0.88
C ALA A 369 1.64 4.75 -0.11
N PHE A 370 1.83 4.12 -1.25
CA PHE A 370 0.79 3.86 -2.24
C PHE A 370 0.90 2.41 -2.71
N ARG A 371 -0.22 1.77 -3.03
CA ARG A 371 -0.30 0.40 -3.55
C ARG A 371 0.79 0.15 -4.59
N GLY A 372 1.69 -0.86 -4.37
CA GLY A 372 2.90 -1.09 -5.18
C GLY A 372 4.20 -0.59 -4.54
N PHE A 373 4.17 0.44 -3.71
CA PHE A 373 5.21 0.91 -2.77
C PHE A 373 6.61 1.03 -3.38
N GLY A 374 6.79 1.91 -4.37
CA GLY A 374 8.08 2.16 -5.05
C GLY A 374 8.35 1.20 -6.21
N VAL A 375 7.78 -0.01 -6.17
CA VAL A 375 8.00 -1.00 -7.22
C VAL A 375 7.25 -0.65 -8.50
N SER A 376 6.10 0.01 -8.42
CA SER A 376 5.40 0.51 -9.62
C SER A 376 6.21 1.57 -10.37
N GLN A 377 7.00 2.38 -9.63
CA GLN A 377 7.90 3.35 -10.24
C GLN A 377 9.06 2.65 -10.96
N SER A 378 9.82 1.78 -10.26
CA SER A 378 10.94 1.08 -10.88
C SER A 378 10.52 0.13 -12.01
N ALA A 379 9.39 -0.58 -11.86
CA ALA A 379 8.89 -1.48 -12.90
C ALA A 379 8.47 -0.75 -14.18
N TRP A 380 8.00 0.50 -14.09
CA TRP A 380 7.74 1.35 -15.26
C TRP A 380 8.98 1.45 -16.15
N ALA A 381 10.12 1.81 -15.57
CA ALA A 381 11.38 1.93 -16.31
C ALA A 381 11.94 0.56 -16.74
N VAL A 382 11.98 -0.41 -15.80
CA VAL A 382 12.54 -1.75 -16.06
C VAL A 382 11.84 -2.43 -17.21
N GLU A 383 10.51 -2.52 -17.18
CA GLU A 383 9.74 -3.29 -18.15
C GLU A 383 9.58 -2.58 -19.50
N SER A 384 9.58 -1.24 -19.50
CA SER A 384 9.64 -0.46 -20.74
C SER A 384 11.00 -0.63 -21.43
N GLN A 385 12.12 -0.58 -20.68
CA GLN A 385 13.44 -0.78 -21.25
C GLN A 385 13.68 -2.22 -21.71
N MET A 386 13.17 -3.22 -20.98
CA MET A 386 13.25 -4.63 -21.44
C MET A 386 12.62 -4.83 -22.80
N ASP A 387 11.54 -4.11 -23.07
CA ASP A 387 10.85 -4.16 -24.34
C ASP A 387 11.57 -3.37 -25.46
N ILE A 388 12.23 -2.25 -25.10
CA ILE A 388 13.14 -1.52 -26.02
C ILE A 388 14.29 -2.43 -26.44
N ILE A 389 14.90 -3.15 -25.49
CA ILE A 389 15.98 -4.10 -25.72
C ILE A 389 15.51 -5.25 -26.62
N ALA A 390 14.35 -5.85 -26.31
CA ALA A 390 13.76 -6.93 -27.10
C ALA A 390 13.56 -6.53 -28.56
N ALA A 391 12.98 -5.35 -28.79
CA ALA A 391 12.74 -4.81 -30.14
C ALA A 391 14.07 -4.56 -30.89
N ALA A 392 15.08 -3.97 -30.24
CA ALA A 392 16.37 -3.69 -30.85
C ALA A 392 17.18 -4.94 -31.18
N LEU A 393 16.98 -6.02 -30.45
CA LEU A 393 17.61 -7.32 -30.68
C LEU A 393 16.74 -8.22 -31.60
N HIS A 394 15.59 -7.79 -32.02
CA HIS A 394 14.60 -8.58 -32.79
C HIS A 394 14.21 -9.87 -32.04
N MET A 395 14.15 -9.84 -30.73
CA MET A 395 13.75 -10.95 -29.87
C MET A 395 12.29 -10.82 -29.46
N ASP A 396 11.66 -11.98 -29.22
CA ASP A 396 10.32 -12.00 -28.63
C ASP A 396 10.36 -11.46 -27.21
N PRO A 397 9.51 -10.45 -26.86
CA PRO A 397 9.44 -9.87 -25.52
C PRO A 397 9.15 -10.86 -24.38
N LEU A 398 8.43 -11.94 -24.67
CA LEU A 398 8.18 -13.02 -23.70
C LEU A 398 9.44 -13.83 -23.47
N GLU A 399 10.13 -14.20 -24.54
CA GLU A 399 11.31 -15.07 -24.47
C GLU A 399 12.52 -14.37 -23.80
N ILE A 400 12.76 -13.08 -24.05
CA ILE A 400 13.84 -12.35 -23.37
C ILE A 400 13.59 -12.26 -21.86
N ARG A 401 12.31 -12.09 -21.43
CA ARG A 401 11.92 -12.09 -20.02
C ARG A 401 12.11 -13.45 -19.36
N LYS A 402 11.71 -14.54 -20.02
CA LYS A 402 11.92 -15.91 -19.55
C LYS A 402 13.39 -16.29 -19.45
N LYS A 403 14.20 -15.86 -20.44
CA LYS A 403 15.64 -16.13 -20.48
C LYS A 403 16.37 -15.54 -19.28
N ASN A 404 16.06 -14.31 -18.94
CA ASN A 404 16.73 -13.59 -17.86
C ASN A 404 16.03 -13.68 -16.50
N GLY A 405 14.78 -14.18 -16.48
CA GLY A 405 13.97 -14.26 -15.27
C GLY A 405 14.56 -15.23 -14.23
N TYR A 406 14.31 -14.91 -12.95
CA TYR A 406 14.69 -15.79 -11.85
C TYR A 406 13.95 -17.12 -11.89
N ASP A 407 14.67 -18.15 -11.49
CA ASP A 407 14.16 -19.49 -11.17
C ASP A 407 14.20 -19.73 -9.65
N GLU A 408 13.46 -20.72 -9.18
CA GLU A 408 13.54 -21.18 -7.81
C GLU A 408 14.97 -21.61 -7.45
N GLY A 409 15.45 -21.15 -6.28
CA GLY A 409 16.82 -21.38 -5.84
C GLY A 409 17.82 -20.32 -6.28
N ASP A 410 17.48 -19.44 -7.22
CA ASP A 410 18.34 -18.31 -7.58
C ASP A 410 18.47 -17.31 -6.41
N LYS A 411 19.59 -16.60 -6.35
CA LYS A 411 19.80 -15.53 -5.38
C LYS A 411 19.33 -14.17 -5.93
N PHE A 412 18.43 -13.54 -5.20
CA PHE A 412 18.03 -12.18 -5.52
C PHE A 412 19.15 -11.17 -5.27
N VAL A 413 19.00 -9.93 -5.71
CA VAL A 413 20.04 -8.88 -5.57
C VAL A 413 20.35 -8.53 -4.10
N THR A 414 19.47 -8.86 -3.18
CA THR A 414 19.66 -8.72 -1.74
C THR A 414 20.33 -9.94 -1.08
N GLU A 415 20.82 -10.88 -1.88
CA GLU A 415 21.57 -12.10 -1.50
C GLU A 415 20.74 -13.21 -0.83
N GLU A 416 19.42 -13.09 -0.78
CA GLU A 416 18.55 -14.15 -0.30
C GLU A 416 18.15 -15.13 -1.41
N THR A 417 17.90 -16.38 -1.04
CA THR A 417 17.46 -17.44 -1.95
C THR A 417 15.96 -17.29 -2.22
N LEU A 418 15.58 -17.20 -3.49
CA LEU A 418 14.18 -17.16 -3.91
C LEU A 418 13.57 -18.55 -3.80
N ARG A 419 12.44 -18.66 -3.11
CA ARG A 419 11.70 -19.91 -2.88
C ARG A 419 10.23 -19.72 -3.21
N ALA A 420 9.61 -20.78 -3.71
CA ALA A 420 8.19 -20.81 -4.12
C ALA A 420 7.85 -19.63 -5.06
N ILE A 421 8.49 -19.57 -6.24
CA ILE A 421 8.30 -18.45 -7.19
C ILE A 421 7.70 -18.93 -8.52
N GLY A 422 6.65 -18.24 -8.98
CA GLY A 422 5.88 -18.57 -10.18
C GLY A 422 6.03 -17.57 -11.34
N LEU A 423 7.19 -16.90 -11.51
CA LEU A 423 7.36 -15.85 -12.51
C LEU A 423 7.06 -16.33 -13.93
N LYS A 424 7.69 -17.40 -14.35
CA LYS A 424 7.57 -17.93 -15.73
C LYS A 424 6.16 -18.42 -16.01
N GLU A 425 5.49 -19.00 -15.00
CA GLU A 425 4.09 -19.42 -15.13
C GLU A 425 3.17 -18.19 -15.25
N CYS A 426 3.37 -17.12 -14.46
CA CYS A 426 2.62 -15.87 -14.61
C CYS A 426 2.76 -15.29 -16.03
N LEU A 427 3.98 -15.27 -16.58
CA LEU A 427 4.26 -14.83 -17.95
C LEU A 427 3.52 -15.69 -19.00
N ASN A 428 3.59 -17.01 -18.86
CA ASN A 428 2.90 -17.94 -19.76
C ASN A 428 1.39 -17.73 -19.75
N ARG A 429 0.79 -17.59 -18.57
CA ARG A 429 -0.66 -17.48 -18.41
C ARG A 429 -1.21 -16.16 -18.96
N VAL A 430 -0.51 -15.04 -18.81
CA VAL A 430 -0.96 -13.78 -19.45
C VAL A 430 -0.77 -13.81 -20.95
N ALA A 431 0.31 -14.42 -21.46
CA ALA A 431 0.56 -14.60 -22.87
C ALA A 431 -0.54 -15.46 -23.53
N GLU A 432 -0.90 -16.60 -22.89
CA GLU A 432 -2.01 -17.44 -23.33
C GLU A 432 -3.32 -16.66 -23.36
N SER A 433 -3.64 -15.91 -22.29
CA SER A 433 -4.88 -15.17 -22.17
C SER A 433 -5.08 -14.14 -23.29
N ILE A 434 -4.04 -13.40 -23.71
CA ILE A 434 -4.15 -12.45 -24.82
C ILE A 434 -3.88 -13.06 -26.20
N GLY A 435 -3.68 -14.38 -26.28
CA GLY A 435 -3.32 -15.06 -27.52
C GLY A 435 -2.00 -14.54 -28.09
N TRP A 436 -0.95 -14.50 -27.26
CA TRP A 436 0.42 -14.17 -27.68
C TRP A 436 0.97 -15.25 -28.62
N LYS A 437 1.67 -14.84 -29.69
CA LYS A 437 2.29 -15.76 -30.62
C LYS A 437 3.81 -15.56 -30.61
N SER A 438 4.55 -16.55 -30.23
CA SER A 438 6.01 -16.54 -30.15
C SER A 438 6.73 -16.78 -31.50
N ASP A 439 6.00 -16.84 -32.62
CA ASP A 439 6.56 -17.10 -33.95
C ASP A 439 7.31 -15.91 -34.56
N GLY A 440 7.53 -14.84 -33.77
CA GLY A 440 8.20 -13.61 -34.17
C GLY A 440 7.49 -12.81 -35.25
N THR A 441 6.39 -13.29 -35.81
CA THR A 441 5.73 -12.72 -36.99
C THR A 441 4.58 -11.79 -36.64
N SER A 442 3.96 -11.92 -35.46
CA SER A 442 2.71 -11.20 -35.15
C SER A 442 2.81 -10.11 -34.10
N ASN A 443 3.84 -10.14 -33.24
CA ASN A 443 3.94 -9.18 -32.11
C ASN A 443 5.05 -8.13 -32.33
N ALA A 444 6.08 -8.44 -33.13
CA ALA A 444 7.24 -7.56 -33.38
C ALA A 444 7.21 -6.86 -34.76
N LYS A 445 6.21 -7.12 -35.57
CA LYS A 445 6.02 -6.40 -36.84
C LYS A 445 4.88 -5.42 -36.69
N ILE A 446 5.19 -4.14 -36.88
CA ILE A 446 4.18 -3.11 -37.15
C ILE A 446 3.36 -3.62 -38.36
N ARG A 447 2.18 -4.18 -38.08
CA ARG A 447 1.30 -4.66 -39.12
C ARG A 447 0.75 -3.45 -39.87
N LYS A 448 1.29 -3.19 -41.08
CA LYS A 448 0.62 -2.37 -42.09
C LYS A 448 -0.53 -3.21 -42.69
N ASP A 449 -1.52 -3.53 -41.86
CA ASP A 449 -2.76 -4.10 -42.43
C ASP A 449 -3.66 -2.96 -42.84
N SER A 450 -3.61 -2.66 -44.14
CA SER A 450 -4.31 -1.55 -44.81
C SER A 450 -5.83 -1.73 -44.91
N SER A 451 -6.40 -2.74 -44.27
CA SER A 451 -7.80 -3.11 -44.48
C SER A 451 -8.81 -2.49 -43.48
N ILE A 452 -8.36 -1.81 -42.40
CA ILE A 452 -9.26 -1.24 -41.39
C ILE A 452 -8.84 0.21 -41.03
N GLY A 453 -9.06 1.16 -41.94
CA GLY A 453 -8.94 2.60 -41.68
C GLY A 453 -7.65 3.02 -40.90
N SER A 454 -7.79 4.00 -40.02
CA SER A 454 -6.72 4.55 -39.17
C SER A 454 -6.35 3.70 -37.95
N ALA A 455 -7.12 2.65 -37.60
CA ALA A 455 -6.91 1.84 -36.39
C ALA A 455 -5.77 0.81 -36.56
N ARG A 456 -4.91 0.70 -35.53
CA ARG A 456 -3.82 -0.28 -35.44
C ARG A 456 -3.88 -0.97 -34.09
N ARG A 457 -3.64 -2.29 -34.04
CA ARG A 457 -3.66 -3.09 -32.83
C ARG A 457 -2.25 -3.54 -32.45
N GLY A 458 -1.99 -3.58 -31.16
CA GLY A 458 -0.75 -4.08 -30.59
C GLY A 458 -0.98 -4.80 -29.27
N LYS A 459 -0.05 -5.70 -28.93
CA LYS A 459 -0.01 -6.43 -27.65
C LYS A 459 1.30 -6.15 -26.95
N GLY A 460 1.26 -6.02 -25.62
CA GLY A 460 2.42 -5.76 -24.80
C GLY A 460 2.40 -6.60 -23.53
N LEU A 461 3.57 -6.90 -22.99
CA LEU A 461 3.79 -7.67 -21.77
C LEU A 461 4.63 -6.88 -20.77
N ALA A 462 4.46 -7.19 -19.50
CA ALA A 462 5.33 -6.75 -18.42
C ALA A 462 5.26 -7.74 -17.27
N CYS A 463 6.29 -7.76 -16.41
CA CYS A 463 6.29 -8.57 -15.20
C CYS A 463 6.90 -7.81 -14.00
N MET A 464 6.93 -8.41 -12.83
CA MET A 464 7.41 -7.74 -11.62
C MET A 464 7.85 -8.71 -10.53
N ILE A 465 8.72 -8.22 -9.63
CA ILE A 465 9.05 -8.84 -8.36
C ILE A 465 8.94 -7.80 -7.25
N LYS A 466 8.38 -8.18 -6.10
CA LYS A 466 8.21 -7.29 -4.95
C LYS A 466 8.38 -8.04 -3.63
N ALA A 467 9.01 -7.41 -2.65
CA ALA A 467 9.12 -7.91 -1.28
C ALA A 467 7.95 -7.45 -0.41
N THR A 468 7.53 -8.29 0.56
CA THR A 468 6.71 -7.84 1.70
C THR A 468 7.57 -7.11 2.74
N ILE A 469 6.97 -6.66 3.85
CA ILE A 469 7.71 -6.03 4.95
C ILE A 469 8.32 -7.09 5.87
N THR A 470 9.61 -6.94 6.18
CA THR A 470 10.37 -7.78 7.11
C THR A 470 11.38 -6.88 7.84
N PRO A 471 11.54 -6.96 9.18
CA PRO A 471 10.85 -7.86 10.11
C PRO A 471 9.35 -7.54 10.27
N SER A 472 8.56 -8.54 10.67
CA SER A 472 7.11 -8.43 10.78
C SER A 472 6.58 -9.34 11.89
N ILE A 473 5.47 -8.92 12.53
CA ILE A 473 4.81 -9.69 13.58
C ILE A 473 3.29 -9.57 13.46
N SER A 474 2.59 -10.67 13.71
CA SER A 474 1.14 -10.74 13.90
C SER A 474 0.79 -11.66 15.03
N CYS A 475 -0.18 -11.27 15.84
CA CYS A 475 -0.76 -12.06 16.91
C CYS A 475 -2.26 -12.22 16.69
N ALA A 476 -2.80 -13.40 16.98
CA ALA A 476 -4.23 -13.69 16.88
C ALA A 476 -4.70 -14.46 18.12
N VAL A 477 -5.95 -14.24 18.51
CA VAL A 477 -6.65 -15.02 19.50
C VAL A 477 -7.93 -15.57 18.91
N VAL A 478 -8.14 -16.86 19.07
CA VAL A 478 -9.38 -17.57 18.72
C VAL A 478 -10.03 -18.05 20.02
N LYS A 479 -11.30 -17.74 20.20
CA LYS A 479 -12.09 -18.21 21.32
C LYS A 479 -13.16 -19.17 20.78
N LEU A 480 -13.13 -20.40 21.26
CA LEU A 480 -14.20 -21.37 21.04
C LEU A 480 -15.22 -21.24 22.19
N ASN A 481 -16.43 -20.88 21.82
CA ASN A 481 -17.53 -20.74 22.76
C ASN A 481 -18.19 -22.12 23.06
N GLU A 482 -19.05 -22.18 24.09
CA GLU A 482 -19.71 -23.39 24.56
C GLU A 482 -20.62 -24.07 23.55
N ASP A 483 -21.15 -23.32 22.58
CA ASP A 483 -21.98 -23.82 21.47
C ASP A 483 -21.18 -24.20 20.21
N ALA A 484 -19.85 -24.23 20.34
CA ALA A 484 -18.88 -24.42 19.27
C ALA A 484 -18.91 -23.31 18.21
N SER A 485 -19.40 -22.09 18.53
CA SER A 485 -19.15 -20.91 17.72
C SER A 485 -17.75 -20.34 18.01
N LEU A 486 -17.21 -19.53 17.08
CA LEU A 486 -15.91 -18.89 17.23
C LEU A 486 -16.02 -17.37 17.33
N SER A 487 -15.22 -16.78 18.21
CA SER A 487 -14.88 -15.37 18.20
C SER A 487 -13.41 -15.19 17.84
N LEU A 488 -13.14 -14.42 16.79
CA LEU A 488 -11.79 -14.20 16.25
C LEU A 488 -11.34 -12.77 16.53
N TYR A 489 -10.21 -12.62 17.23
CA TYR A 489 -9.62 -11.35 17.61
C TYR A 489 -8.32 -11.15 16.84
N THR A 490 -8.30 -10.19 15.94
CA THR A 490 -7.14 -9.83 15.11
C THR A 490 -6.99 -8.33 14.98
N GLY A 491 -5.73 -7.86 14.90
CA GLY A 491 -5.43 -6.44 14.67
C GLY A 491 -5.47 -6.04 13.19
N THR A 492 -5.78 -6.96 12.28
CA THR A 492 -5.89 -6.68 10.84
C THR A 492 -7.17 -5.92 10.52
N VAL A 493 -7.03 -4.77 9.87
CA VAL A 493 -8.15 -3.91 9.49
C VAL A 493 -8.80 -4.39 8.19
N GLU A 494 -10.13 -4.45 8.14
CA GLU A 494 -10.90 -4.66 6.93
C GLU A 494 -11.15 -3.32 6.22
N MET A 495 -10.54 -3.11 5.06
CA MET A 495 -10.65 -1.88 4.25
C MET A 495 -11.24 -2.12 2.85
N GLY A 496 -11.91 -3.24 2.66
CA GLY A 496 -12.49 -3.66 1.39
C GLY A 496 -11.83 -4.88 0.74
N GLN A 497 -10.69 -5.36 1.28
CA GLN A 497 -9.94 -6.47 0.72
C GLN A 497 -10.51 -7.86 1.05
N GLY A 498 -11.42 -7.97 2.02
CA GLY A 498 -12.04 -9.24 2.41
C GLY A 498 -11.23 -10.06 3.43
N SER A 499 -10.37 -9.40 4.21
CA SER A 499 -9.52 -10.06 5.21
C SER A 499 -10.32 -10.80 6.28
N GLU A 500 -11.40 -10.22 6.80
CA GLU A 500 -12.25 -10.86 7.80
C GLU A 500 -12.78 -12.21 7.31
N THR A 501 -13.25 -12.27 6.06
CA THR A 501 -13.77 -13.51 5.46
C THR A 501 -12.67 -14.56 5.33
N VAL A 502 -11.49 -14.17 4.84
CA VAL A 502 -10.38 -15.11 4.65
C VAL A 502 -9.83 -15.61 5.98
N LEU A 503 -9.68 -14.74 6.99
CA LEU A 503 -9.23 -15.13 8.33
C LEU A 503 -10.23 -16.06 9.01
N ALA A 504 -11.55 -15.80 8.85
CA ALA A 504 -12.58 -16.71 9.32
C ALA A 504 -12.54 -18.07 8.59
N GLN A 505 -12.30 -18.10 7.26
CA GLN A 505 -12.11 -19.35 6.51
C GLN A 505 -10.93 -20.16 7.06
N ILE A 506 -9.81 -19.52 7.40
CA ILE A 506 -8.63 -20.19 7.96
C ILE A 506 -8.98 -20.83 9.31
N ALA A 507 -9.61 -20.09 10.23
CA ALA A 507 -10.01 -20.59 11.53
C ALA A 507 -11.06 -21.72 11.40
N GLY A 508 -12.08 -21.50 10.56
CA GLY A 508 -13.13 -22.45 10.32
C GLY A 508 -12.64 -23.74 9.68
N LYS A 509 -11.68 -23.67 8.73
CA LYS A 509 -11.06 -24.86 8.11
C LYS A 509 -10.29 -25.70 9.13
N GLU A 510 -9.47 -25.06 9.97
CA GLU A 510 -8.69 -25.78 11.00
C GLU A 510 -9.61 -26.45 12.04
N LEU A 511 -10.71 -25.79 12.42
CA LEU A 511 -11.62 -26.29 13.46
C LEU A 511 -12.87 -26.98 12.91
N GLY A 512 -13.03 -27.04 11.58
CA GLY A 512 -14.22 -27.65 10.94
C GLY A 512 -15.53 -26.94 11.28
N ILE A 513 -15.48 -25.62 11.44
CA ILE A 513 -16.63 -24.79 11.84
C ILE A 513 -17.10 -23.97 10.64
N PRO A 514 -18.41 -23.94 10.37
CA PRO A 514 -18.96 -23.16 9.26
C PRO A 514 -18.85 -21.65 9.52
N LEU A 515 -18.71 -20.87 8.43
CA LEU A 515 -18.47 -19.42 8.52
C LEU A 515 -19.55 -18.65 9.28
N GLU A 516 -20.78 -19.10 9.20
CA GLU A 516 -21.93 -18.48 9.88
C GLU A 516 -21.86 -18.56 11.42
N LYS A 517 -21.00 -19.45 11.93
CA LYS A 517 -20.69 -19.59 13.37
C LYS A 517 -19.42 -18.84 13.78
N ILE A 518 -18.85 -18.02 12.91
CA ILE A 518 -17.59 -17.31 13.19
C ILE A 518 -17.84 -15.81 13.19
N GLN A 519 -17.61 -15.18 14.33
CA GLN A 519 -17.61 -13.73 14.47
C GLN A 519 -16.18 -13.20 14.45
N VAL A 520 -15.87 -12.30 13.53
CA VAL A 520 -14.62 -11.51 13.56
C VAL A 520 -14.91 -10.19 14.27
N LEU A 521 -14.12 -9.87 15.29
CA LEU A 521 -14.31 -8.65 16.06
C LEU A 521 -13.61 -7.47 15.38
N GLY A 522 -14.30 -6.31 15.42
CA GLY A 522 -13.75 -5.04 14.93
C GLY A 522 -12.48 -4.65 15.68
N VAL A 523 -11.61 -3.92 14.99
CA VAL A 523 -10.29 -3.56 15.52
C VAL A 523 -10.39 -2.47 16.58
N ASP A 524 -9.99 -2.82 17.78
CA ASP A 524 -9.86 -1.97 18.96
C ASP A 524 -8.58 -2.36 19.70
N THR A 525 -7.62 -1.43 19.82
CA THR A 525 -6.29 -1.72 20.38
C THR A 525 -6.28 -2.12 21.86
N ASP A 526 -7.40 -1.94 22.57
CA ASP A 526 -7.55 -2.45 23.94
C ASP A 526 -8.06 -3.89 23.97
N VAL A 527 -8.66 -4.38 22.88
CA VAL A 527 -9.36 -5.67 22.83
C VAL A 527 -8.59 -6.69 21.98
N VAL A 528 -8.09 -6.28 20.82
CA VAL A 528 -7.41 -7.20 19.89
C VAL A 528 -5.92 -7.25 20.13
N PRO A 529 -5.26 -8.41 19.89
CA PRO A 529 -3.82 -8.52 20.00
C PRO A 529 -3.10 -7.74 18.91
N TYR A 530 -1.81 -7.48 19.14
CA TYR A 530 -0.96 -6.68 18.26
C TYR A 530 -0.86 -7.23 16.85
N ASP A 531 -1.01 -6.35 15.85
CA ASP A 531 -0.62 -6.56 14.46
C ASP A 531 0.25 -5.38 13.97
N LEU A 532 1.31 -5.68 13.23
CA LEU A 532 2.22 -4.63 12.76
C LEU A 532 1.51 -3.62 11.89
N THR A 533 0.75 -4.07 10.88
CA THR A 533 0.05 -3.20 9.94
C THR A 533 -0.78 -3.99 8.93
N THR A 534 -1.89 -3.43 8.47
CA THR A 534 -2.63 -3.90 7.29
C THR A 534 -2.09 -3.20 6.05
N SER A 535 -0.90 -3.59 5.60
CA SER A 535 -0.20 -3.07 4.43
C SER A 535 0.76 -4.10 3.86
N SER A 536 1.52 -3.77 2.81
CA SER A 536 2.54 -4.63 2.21
C SER A 536 2.04 -6.03 1.84
N SER A 537 0.74 -6.17 1.61
CA SER A 537 0.04 -7.43 1.27
C SER A 537 0.36 -8.59 2.22
N ARG A 538 0.59 -8.30 3.51
CA ARG A 538 1.09 -9.26 4.49
C ARG A 538 -0.01 -10.02 5.25
N SER A 539 -1.25 -9.50 5.28
CA SER A 539 -2.29 -9.96 6.20
C SER A 539 -2.63 -11.44 6.02
N THR A 540 -2.85 -11.91 4.79
CA THR A 540 -3.15 -13.34 4.55
C THR A 540 -2.00 -14.23 5.01
N PHE A 541 -0.75 -13.87 4.73
CA PHE A 541 0.41 -14.68 5.09
C PHE A 541 0.68 -14.64 6.61
N HIS A 542 0.86 -13.45 7.19
CA HIS A 542 1.24 -13.32 8.60
C HIS A 542 0.04 -13.51 9.54
N MET A 543 -1.01 -12.70 9.40
CA MET A 543 -2.16 -12.82 10.29
C MET A 543 -2.90 -14.15 10.07
N GLY A 544 -3.03 -14.59 8.80
CA GLY A 544 -3.61 -15.91 8.51
C GLY A 544 -2.84 -17.06 9.16
N LYS A 545 -1.50 -16.99 9.20
CA LYS A 545 -0.67 -17.98 9.93
C LYS A 545 -0.85 -17.89 11.44
N ALA A 546 -0.95 -16.69 12.01
CA ALA A 546 -1.23 -16.51 13.42
C ALA A 546 -2.60 -17.10 13.81
N VAL A 547 -3.64 -16.85 12.99
CA VAL A 547 -4.98 -17.45 13.16
C VAL A 547 -4.93 -18.97 13.05
N GLN A 548 -4.19 -19.51 12.07
CA GLN A 548 -4.00 -20.95 11.92
C GLN A 548 -3.37 -21.58 13.17
N LEU A 549 -2.34 -20.94 13.73
CA LEU A 549 -1.66 -21.39 14.95
C LEU A 549 -2.59 -21.32 16.17
N ALA A 550 -3.38 -20.27 16.30
CA ALA A 550 -4.38 -20.10 17.36
C ALA A 550 -5.46 -21.21 17.30
N ALA A 551 -5.97 -21.49 16.10
CA ALA A 551 -6.93 -22.58 15.89
C ALA A 551 -6.34 -23.96 16.24
N ARG A 552 -5.11 -24.21 15.85
CA ARG A 552 -4.38 -25.45 16.23
C ARG A 552 -4.12 -25.53 17.74
N HIS A 553 -3.96 -24.41 18.44
CA HIS A 553 -3.88 -24.41 19.88
C HIS A 553 -5.21 -24.88 20.51
N ILE A 554 -6.35 -24.45 19.98
CA ILE A 554 -7.68 -24.98 20.38
C ILE A 554 -7.77 -26.49 20.10
N GLN A 555 -7.34 -26.97 18.93
CA GLN A 555 -7.35 -28.41 18.62
C GLN A 555 -6.60 -29.23 19.68
N ARG A 556 -5.39 -28.78 20.08
CA ARG A 556 -4.62 -29.47 21.13
C ARG A 556 -5.37 -29.52 22.45
N GLN A 557 -6.00 -28.40 22.87
CA GLN A 557 -6.79 -28.37 24.10
C GLN A 557 -8.01 -29.33 24.02
N LEU A 558 -8.71 -29.34 22.90
CA LEU A 558 -9.84 -30.26 22.68
C LEU A 558 -9.40 -31.73 22.71
N THR A 559 -8.27 -32.07 22.10
CA THR A 559 -7.69 -33.42 22.12
C THR A 559 -7.37 -33.85 23.55
N ALA A 560 -6.69 -32.99 24.34
CA ALA A 560 -6.38 -33.26 25.73
C ALA A 560 -7.64 -33.44 26.60
N ILE A 561 -8.67 -32.60 26.38
CA ILE A 561 -9.96 -32.73 27.08
C ILE A 561 -10.61 -34.06 26.72
N ALA A 562 -10.69 -34.42 25.46
CA ALA A 562 -11.28 -35.67 25.01
C ALA A 562 -10.53 -36.89 25.55
N ALA A 563 -9.20 -36.84 25.56
CA ALA A 563 -8.35 -37.88 26.14
C ALA A 563 -8.70 -38.12 27.62
N ALA A 564 -8.79 -37.05 28.41
CA ALA A 564 -9.13 -37.11 29.82
C ALA A 564 -10.56 -37.57 30.10
N GLU A 565 -11.54 -37.04 29.34
CA GLU A 565 -12.97 -37.35 29.55
C GLU A 565 -13.37 -38.76 29.11
N TYR A 566 -12.64 -39.35 28.16
CA TYR A 566 -12.94 -40.68 27.60
C TYR A 566 -11.88 -41.72 27.90
N ASN A 567 -10.84 -41.37 28.70
CA ASN A 567 -9.74 -42.24 29.05
C ASN A 567 -9.07 -42.92 27.83
N VAL A 568 -8.81 -42.12 26.80
CA VAL A 568 -8.18 -42.55 25.54
C VAL A 568 -6.86 -41.78 25.37
N PRO A 569 -5.75 -42.45 25.00
CA PRO A 569 -4.50 -41.75 24.69
C PRO A 569 -4.65 -40.73 23.58
N GLU A 570 -3.99 -39.56 23.69
CA GLU A 570 -4.10 -38.47 22.70
C GLU A 570 -3.71 -38.90 21.29
N GLU A 571 -2.73 -39.80 21.16
CA GLU A 571 -2.25 -40.35 19.88
C GLU A 571 -3.31 -41.14 19.11
N LYS A 572 -4.36 -41.59 19.77
CA LYS A 572 -5.49 -42.31 19.18
C LYS A 572 -6.67 -41.40 18.82
N ILE A 573 -6.54 -40.13 19.13
CA ILE A 573 -7.57 -39.09 18.84
C ILE A 573 -7.14 -38.32 17.58
N THR A 574 -8.01 -38.25 16.59
CA THR A 574 -7.79 -37.44 15.40
C THR A 574 -8.86 -36.38 15.26
N PHE A 575 -8.45 -35.18 14.83
CA PHE A 575 -9.36 -34.07 14.53
C PHE A 575 -9.62 -34.01 13.04
N ALA A 576 -10.85 -34.19 12.62
CA ALA A 576 -11.24 -34.11 11.20
C ALA A 576 -12.67 -33.58 11.06
N GLU A 577 -12.87 -32.66 10.11
CA GLU A 577 -14.20 -32.14 9.74
C GLU A 577 -15.02 -31.56 10.94
N GLY A 578 -14.34 -30.89 11.87
CA GLY A 578 -14.97 -30.30 13.05
C GLY A 578 -15.40 -31.29 14.12
N LYS A 579 -14.88 -32.51 14.06
CA LYS A 579 -15.16 -33.58 15.02
C LYS A 579 -13.90 -34.25 15.52
N LEU A 580 -13.92 -34.71 16.74
CA LEU A 580 -12.88 -35.54 17.29
C LEU A 580 -13.28 -37.02 17.09
N ARG A 581 -12.42 -37.78 16.43
CA ARG A 581 -12.59 -39.22 16.24
C ARG A 581 -11.74 -39.97 17.27
N LEU A 582 -12.41 -40.74 18.09
CA LEU A 582 -11.84 -41.65 19.04
C LEU A 582 -11.97 -43.08 18.49
N PRO A 583 -11.30 -44.10 19.05
CA PRO A 583 -11.37 -45.48 18.55
C PRO A 583 -12.79 -46.05 18.41
N GLU A 584 -13.69 -45.69 19.34
CA GLU A 584 -15.03 -46.26 19.42
C GLU A 584 -16.16 -45.26 19.13
N THR A 585 -15.83 -43.96 19.02
CA THR A 585 -16.86 -42.91 18.86
C THR A 585 -16.33 -41.68 18.15
N GLN A 586 -17.24 -40.83 17.71
CA GLN A 586 -16.98 -39.51 17.15
C GLN A 586 -17.71 -38.47 17.97
N LEU A 587 -16.98 -37.42 18.38
CA LEU A 587 -17.50 -36.37 19.27
C LEU A 587 -17.77 -35.09 18.48
N ASP A 588 -18.90 -34.49 18.74
CA ASP A 588 -19.18 -33.09 18.38
C ASP A 588 -18.50 -32.15 19.36
N LEU A 589 -18.04 -30.99 18.87
CA LEU A 589 -17.32 -30.03 19.71
C LEU A 589 -18.21 -29.47 20.82
N ALA A 590 -19.47 -29.14 20.53
CA ALA A 590 -20.39 -28.62 21.53
C ALA A 590 -20.71 -29.67 22.61
N GLU A 591 -20.86 -30.95 22.23
CA GLU A 591 -21.07 -32.04 23.17
C GLU A 591 -19.86 -32.22 24.11
N LEU A 592 -18.63 -32.15 23.58
CA LEU A 592 -17.42 -32.24 24.37
C LEU A 592 -17.31 -31.05 25.33
N MET A 593 -17.61 -29.84 24.87
CA MET A 593 -17.60 -28.63 25.68
C MET A 593 -18.64 -28.74 26.82
N PHE A 594 -19.85 -29.20 26.51
CA PHE A 594 -20.87 -29.42 27.50
C PHE A 594 -20.50 -30.50 28.53
N LYS A 595 -19.92 -31.61 28.07
CA LYS A 595 -19.43 -32.68 28.96
C LYS A 595 -18.37 -32.19 29.95
N ARG A 596 -17.42 -31.35 29.46
CA ARG A 596 -16.32 -30.81 30.27
C ARG A 596 -16.76 -29.73 31.25
N PHE A 597 -17.60 -28.80 30.82
CA PHE A 597 -17.91 -27.58 31.56
C PHE A 597 -19.34 -27.56 32.11
N GLY A 598 -20.20 -28.45 31.65
CA GLY A 598 -21.61 -28.53 32.07
C GLY A 598 -22.42 -27.30 31.68
N MET A 599 -23.59 -27.15 32.28
CA MET A 599 -24.48 -26.01 32.03
C MET A 599 -23.95 -24.64 32.49
N ARG A 600 -22.88 -24.61 33.25
CA ARG A 600 -22.22 -23.35 33.65
C ARG A 600 -21.41 -22.73 32.52
N GLY A 601 -21.28 -23.49 31.45
CA GLY A 601 -20.52 -23.10 30.27
C GLY A 601 -19.02 -23.04 30.51
N GLY A 602 -18.29 -22.85 29.42
CA GLY A 602 -16.84 -22.67 29.44
C GLY A 602 -16.37 -22.35 28.04
N THR A 603 -15.23 -21.69 27.92
CA THR A 603 -14.63 -21.32 26.66
C THR A 603 -13.20 -21.81 26.59
N LEU A 604 -12.73 -22.14 25.40
CA LEU A 604 -11.33 -22.39 25.16
C LEU A 604 -10.71 -21.19 24.41
N VAL A 605 -9.50 -20.80 24.82
CA VAL A 605 -8.76 -19.70 24.18
C VAL A 605 -7.51 -20.27 23.55
N GLY A 606 -7.38 -20.04 22.26
CA GLY A 606 -6.19 -20.36 21.48
C GLY A 606 -5.45 -19.10 21.09
N GLU A 607 -4.14 -19.14 21.25
CA GLU A 607 -3.24 -18.04 20.90
C GLU A 607 -2.29 -18.48 19.79
N GLY A 608 -2.03 -17.57 18.85
CA GLY A 608 -1.09 -17.79 17.77
C GLY A 608 -0.29 -16.53 17.47
N GLN A 609 0.99 -16.72 17.22
CA GLN A 609 1.91 -15.63 16.86
C GLN A 609 2.84 -16.09 15.75
N ILE A 610 3.10 -15.20 14.80
CA ILE A 610 4.18 -15.33 13.83
C ILE A 610 5.07 -14.09 13.90
N LYS A 611 6.38 -14.33 13.87
CA LYS A 611 7.39 -13.29 13.77
C LYS A 611 8.37 -13.66 12.66
N THR A 612 8.54 -12.78 11.69
CA THR A 612 9.61 -12.89 10.70
C THR A 612 10.72 -11.94 11.04
N SER A 613 11.95 -12.31 10.70
CA SER A 613 13.15 -11.52 11.01
C SER A 613 13.97 -11.25 9.74
N THR A 614 15.08 -10.53 9.89
CA THR A 614 16.04 -10.28 8.81
C THR A 614 16.88 -11.50 8.46
N LYS A 615 16.64 -12.62 9.14
CA LYS A 615 17.14 -13.96 8.78
C LYS A 615 15.94 -14.90 8.66
N ASP A 616 15.98 -15.78 7.68
CA ASP A 616 14.96 -16.81 7.48
C ASP A 616 15.18 -18.02 8.42
N GLU A 617 14.34 -19.03 8.29
CA GLU A 617 14.42 -20.29 9.05
C GLU A 617 15.68 -21.11 8.77
N TYR A 618 16.36 -20.82 7.65
CA TYR A 618 17.64 -21.46 7.26
C TYR A 618 18.86 -20.65 7.72
N GLY A 619 18.66 -19.51 8.40
CA GLY A 619 19.72 -18.61 8.83
C GLY A 619 20.26 -17.68 7.73
N GLU A 620 19.68 -17.71 6.52
CA GLU A 620 20.03 -16.83 5.42
C GLU A 620 19.43 -15.42 5.63
N LYS A 621 20.07 -14.40 5.04
CA LYS A 621 19.51 -13.03 5.01
C LYS A 621 18.12 -13.06 4.38
N SER A 622 17.16 -12.40 5.01
CA SER A 622 15.79 -12.32 4.53
C SER A 622 15.32 -10.86 4.45
N THR A 623 15.10 -10.40 3.25
CA THR A 623 14.51 -9.08 2.95
C THR A 623 12.99 -9.19 2.86
N SER A 624 12.48 -10.39 2.58
CA SER A 624 11.05 -10.66 2.42
C SER A 624 10.66 -12.02 2.97
N ALA A 625 9.57 -12.08 3.75
CA ALA A 625 9.04 -13.36 4.21
C ALA A 625 8.56 -14.24 3.06
N PHE A 626 8.09 -13.65 1.98
CA PHE A 626 7.76 -14.28 0.71
C PHE A 626 7.84 -13.24 -0.41
N TRP A 627 8.04 -13.69 -1.65
CA TRP A 627 8.14 -12.80 -2.79
C TRP A 627 6.85 -12.79 -3.61
N PHE A 628 6.46 -11.59 -4.03
CA PHE A 628 5.36 -11.41 -4.99
C PHE A 628 5.91 -11.46 -6.40
N LEU A 629 5.25 -12.21 -7.25
CA LEU A 629 5.54 -12.30 -8.67
C LEU A 629 4.23 -12.13 -9.43
N ALA A 630 4.27 -11.32 -10.46
CA ALA A 630 3.14 -11.10 -11.33
C ALA A 630 3.58 -10.78 -12.74
N ALA A 631 2.69 -11.01 -13.69
CA ALA A 631 2.78 -10.54 -15.05
C ALA A 631 1.49 -9.86 -15.46
N GLY A 632 1.59 -8.92 -16.40
CA GLY A 632 0.48 -8.24 -17.04
C GLY A 632 0.63 -8.26 -18.54
N ALA A 633 -0.50 -8.34 -19.26
CA ALA A 633 -0.53 -8.27 -20.71
C ALA A 633 -1.70 -7.42 -21.18
N ALA A 634 -1.44 -6.53 -22.13
CA ALA A 634 -2.40 -5.60 -22.67
C ALA A 634 -2.58 -5.82 -24.19
N GLU A 635 -3.80 -5.65 -24.68
CA GLU A 635 -4.10 -5.47 -26.11
C GLU A 635 -4.77 -4.11 -26.28
N VAL A 636 -4.20 -3.28 -27.17
CA VAL A 636 -4.68 -1.94 -27.45
C VAL A 636 -5.06 -1.77 -28.93
N GLU A 637 -5.93 -0.80 -29.19
CA GLU A 637 -6.22 -0.29 -30.52
C GLU A 637 -5.94 1.20 -30.54
N VAL A 638 -5.09 1.65 -31.46
CA VAL A 638 -4.65 3.04 -31.61
C VAL A 638 -5.16 3.59 -32.94
N ASP A 639 -5.80 4.73 -32.92
CA ASP A 639 -6.17 5.53 -34.08
C ASP A 639 -4.98 6.43 -34.45
N VAL A 640 -4.34 6.18 -35.59
CA VAL A 640 -3.13 6.90 -36.01
C VAL A 640 -3.40 8.34 -36.44
N ASP A 641 -4.62 8.69 -36.79
CA ASP A 641 -4.99 10.05 -37.21
C ASP A 641 -5.16 10.99 -36.00
N THR A 642 -5.52 10.45 -34.84
CA THR A 642 -5.84 11.25 -33.65
C THR A 642 -4.97 10.94 -32.43
N GLY A 643 -4.15 9.88 -32.48
CA GLY A 643 -3.41 9.38 -31.35
C GLY A 643 -4.29 8.76 -30.26
N LYS A 644 -5.61 8.76 -30.37
CA LYS A 644 -6.51 8.13 -29.42
C LYS A 644 -6.31 6.63 -29.43
N PHE A 645 -6.38 6.04 -28.23
CA PHE A 645 -6.26 4.59 -28.09
C PHE A 645 -7.27 4.04 -27.09
N LYS A 646 -7.59 2.77 -27.26
CA LYS A 646 -8.46 2.00 -26.36
C LYS A 646 -7.73 0.76 -25.88
N LEU A 647 -7.83 0.49 -24.59
CA LEU A 647 -7.46 -0.79 -24.04
C LEU A 647 -8.58 -1.78 -24.33
N LEU A 648 -8.31 -2.78 -25.16
CA LEU A 648 -9.32 -3.77 -25.57
C LEU A 648 -9.43 -4.92 -24.59
N LYS A 649 -8.28 -5.39 -24.09
CA LYS A 649 -8.17 -6.49 -23.13
C LYS A 649 -6.97 -6.26 -22.22
N TYR A 650 -7.14 -6.62 -20.95
CA TYR A 650 -6.03 -6.71 -20.00
C TYR A 650 -6.07 -8.04 -19.26
N ALA A 651 -4.96 -8.75 -19.20
CA ALA A 651 -4.78 -9.95 -18.40
C ALA A 651 -3.73 -9.69 -17.32
N THR A 652 -3.98 -10.18 -16.12
CA THR A 652 -3.00 -10.15 -15.04
C THR A 652 -2.93 -11.51 -14.37
N ALA A 653 -1.72 -12.07 -14.27
CA ALA A 653 -1.45 -13.32 -13.57
C ALA A 653 -0.58 -13.03 -12.35
N VAL A 654 -0.98 -13.52 -11.19
CA VAL A 654 -0.28 -13.32 -9.92
C VAL A 654 -0.07 -14.65 -9.23
N ASP A 655 1.14 -14.87 -8.75
CA ASP A 655 1.47 -16.00 -7.88
C ASP A 655 0.84 -15.74 -6.49
N VAL A 656 -0.24 -16.45 -6.21
CA VAL A 656 -1.06 -16.32 -5.00
C VAL A 656 -0.69 -17.33 -3.91
N GLY A 657 0.32 -18.19 -4.18
CA GLY A 657 0.55 -19.38 -3.36
C GLY A 657 -0.62 -20.35 -3.52
N LYS A 658 -1.49 -20.43 -2.52
CA LYS A 658 -2.80 -21.10 -2.60
C LYS A 658 -3.93 -20.09 -2.51
N ALA A 659 -4.85 -20.10 -3.45
CA ALA A 659 -6.04 -19.27 -3.43
C ALA A 659 -7.02 -19.76 -2.34
N LEU A 660 -7.06 -19.08 -1.19
CA LEU A 660 -7.94 -19.48 -0.09
C LEU A 660 -9.42 -19.22 -0.43
N ASN A 661 -9.68 -18.02 -0.97
CA ASN A 661 -10.99 -17.62 -1.52
C ASN A 661 -10.79 -17.13 -2.95
N PRO A 662 -11.04 -17.96 -3.98
CA PRO A 662 -10.77 -17.61 -5.38
C PRO A 662 -11.49 -16.35 -5.86
N LEU A 663 -12.73 -16.11 -5.41
CA LEU A 663 -13.47 -14.88 -5.76
C LEU A 663 -12.80 -13.65 -5.16
N GLY A 664 -12.44 -13.70 -3.87
CA GLY A 664 -11.71 -12.63 -3.21
C GLY A 664 -10.37 -12.31 -3.88
N CYS A 665 -9.62 -13.36 -4.28
CA CYS A 665 -8.38 -13.19 -5.05
C CYS A 665 -8.64 -12.45 -6.37
N ARG A 666 -9.57 -12.94 -7.19
CA ARG A 666 -9.89 -12.33 -8.48
C ARG A 666 -10.35 -10.87 -8.38
N GLN A 667 -11.16 -10.55 -7.35
CA GLN A 667 -11.59 -9.18 -7.09
C GLN A 667 -10.41 -8.26 -6.74
N GLN A 668 -9.45 -8.73 -5.94
CA GLN A 668 -8.26 -7.96 -5.60
C GLN A 668 -7.36 -7.73 -6.81
N LEU A 669 -7.18 -8.75 -7.67
CA LEU A 669 -6.39 -8.64 -8.90
C LEU A 669 -7.03 -7.66 -9.89
N ALA A 670 -8.34 -7.78 -10.12
CA ALA A 670 -9.07 -6.88 -11.01
C ALA A 670 -9.03 -5.42 -10.50
N GLY A 671 -9.29 -5.19 -9.20
CA GLY A 671 -9.23 -3.85 -8.61
C GLY A 671 -7.83 -3.24 -8.64
N ALA A 672 -6.77 -4.05 -8.50
CA ALA A 672 -5.40 -3.57 -8.66
C ALA A 672 -5.08 -3.21 -10.12
N ALA A 673 -5.54 -4.01 -11.09
CA ALA A 673 -5.40 -3.70 -12.51
C ALA A 673 -6.10 -2.39 -12.88
N ILE A 674 -7.33 -2.16 -12.41
CA ILE A 674 -8.08 -0.91 -12.62
C ILE A 674 -7.31 0.30 -12.07
N THR A 675 -6.74 0.19 -10.86
CA THR A 675 -5.90 1.26 -10.29
C THR A 675 -4.68 1.54 -11.19
N GLY A 676 -4.06 0.48 -11.73
CA GLY A 676 -2.93 0.61 -12.65
C GLY A 676 -3.31 1.24 -14.00
N ILE A 677 -4.49 0.93 -14.52
CA ILE A 677 -5.03 1.54 -15.75
C ILE A 677 -5.23 3.05 -15.53
N GLY A 678 -5.81 3.45 -14.38
CA GLY A 678 -5.96 4.85 -14.01
C GLY A 678 -4.62 5.60 -14.05
N GLN A 679 -3.61 5.08 -13.38
CA GLN A 679 -2.26 5.69 -13.36
C GLN A 679 -1.57 5.67 -14.74
N ALA A 680 -1.81 4.66 -15.55
CA ALA A 680 -1.20 4.57 -16.86
C ALA A 680 -1.77 5.58 -17.85
N MET A 681 -3.07 5.87 -17.79
CA MET A 681 -3.78 6.54 -18.88
C MET A 681 -4.38 7.90 -18.51
N PHE A 682 -4.64 8.17 -17.22
CA PHE A 682 -5.49 9.30 -16.83
C PHE A 682 -4.91 10.14 -15.68
N GLU A 683 -4.39 9.51 -14.63
CA GLU A 683 -4.16 10.15 -13.34
C GLU A 683 -2.86 10.95 -13.31
N GLU A 684 -2.99 12.24 -12.97
CA GLU A 684 -1.86 13.15 -12.81
C GLU A 684 -2.26 14.29 -11.87
N ILE A 685 -1.48 14.51 -10.82
CA ILE A 685 -1.59 15.72 -10.01
C ILE A 685 -0.81 16.83 -10.70
N ALA A 686 -1.50 17.92 -11.06
CA ALA A 686 -0.93 19.05 -11.77
C ALA A 686 -0.65 20.23 -10.84
N TYR A 687 0.51 20.88 -11.05
CA TYR A 687 0.94 22.04 -10.29
C TYR A 687 1.25 23.21 -11.23
N ASP A 688 0.87 24.42 -10.79
CA ASP A 688 1.33 25.68 -11.37
C ASP A 688 2.02 26.52 -10.29
N ASN A 689 3.32 26.73 -10.42
CA ASN A 689 4.14 27.50 -9.44
C ASN A 689 3.92 27.04 -7.97
N GLY A 690 3.77 25.72 -7.76
CA GLY A 690 3.52 25.12 -6.45
C GLY A 690 2.04 25.13 -5.99
N GLN A 691 1.17 25.78 -6.74
CA GLN A 691 -0.27 25.69 -6.56
C GLN A 691 -0.78 24.38 -7.19
N LEU A 692 -1.52 23.59 -6.41
CA LEU A 692 -2.17 22.40 -6.90
C LEU A 692 -3.45 22.83 -7.64
N ILE A 693 -3.51 22.59 -8.96
CA ILE A 693 -4.56 23.15 -9.82
C ILE A 693 -5.74 22.21 -10.09
N ASN A 694 -5.62 20.93 -9.74
CA ASN A 694 -6.67 19.92 -9.94
C ASN A 694 -7.00 19.10 -8.67
N PRO A 695 -7.26 19.74 -7.50
CA PRO A 695 -7.49 19.03 -6.23
C PRO A 695 -8.93 18.49 -6.08
N ASN A 696 -9.56 18.09 -7.16
CA ASN A 696 -10.93 17.60 -7.18
C ASN A 696 -11.12 16.51 -8.24
N LEU A 697 -12.24 15.77 -8.20
CA LEU A 697 -12.51 14.66 -9.11
C LEU A 697 -13.18 15.10 -10.44
N VAL A 698 -13.28 16.40 -10.71
CA VAL A 698 -13.70 16.95 -12.01
C VAL A 698 -12.47 17.09 -12.92
N ASP A 699 -11.38 17.63 -12.36
CA ASP A 699 -10.16 17.94 -13.11
C ASP A 699 -9.09 16.84 -12.94
N TYR A 700 -9.07 16.14 -11.79
CA TYR A 700 -8.30 14.91 -11.60
C TYR A 700 -9.10 13.73 -12.10
N ILE A 701 -8.77 13.26 -13.29
CA ILE A 701 -9.57 12.26 -14.00
C ILE A 701 -9.29 10.86 -13.45
N LEU A 702 -10.32 10.22 -12.94
CA LEU A 702 -10.34 8.77 -12.65
C LEU A 702 -11.00 8.04 -13.82
N PRO A 703 -10.56 6.80 -14.14
CA PRO A 703 -11.21 6.02 -15.19
C PRO A 703 -12.65 5.67 -14.80
N SER A 704 -13.56 5.84 -15.75
CA SER A 704 -14.96 5.41 -15.65
C SER A 704 -15.15 3.98 -16.16
N LEU A 705 -16.35 3.43 -16.02
CA LEU A 705 -16.68 2.11 -16.60
C LEU A 705 -16.54 2.11 -18.12
N GLY A 706 -16.76 3.26 -18.80
CA GLY A 706 -16.61 3.41 -20.23
C GLY A 706 -15.17 3.34 -20.74
N ASP A 707 -14.22 3.61 -19.86
CA ASP A 707 -12.78 3.57 -20.16
C ASP A 707 -12.15 2.19 -19.92
N MET A 708 -12.91 1.28 -19.25
CA MET A 708 -12.41 -0.06 -18.98
C MET A 708 -12.42 -0.94 -20.23
N PRO A 709 -11.44 -1.85 -20.35
CA PRO A 709 -11.45 -2.83 -21.43
C PRO A 709 -12.67 -3.76 -21.28
N ALA A 710 -13.13 -4.30 -22.40
CA ALA A 710 -14.23 -5.26 -22.40
C ALA A 710 -13.95 -6.51 -21.52
N THR A 711 -12.68 -6.83 -21.33
CA THR A 711 -12.24 -7.96 -20.50
C THR A 711 -11.02 -7.59 -19.68
N ILE A 712 -11.16 -7.74 -18.35
CA ILE A 712 -10.04 -7.87 -17.42
C ILE A 712 -10.02 -9.34 -16.97
N ASP A 713 -8.92 -10.05 -17.24
CA ASP A 713 -8.77 -11.47 -16.91
C ASP A 713 -7.81 -11.64 -15.71
N PRO A 714 -8.33 -11.76 -14.47
CA PRO A 714 -7.54 -11.95 -13.26
C PRO A 714 -7.24 -13.43 -13.05
N ILE A 715 -5.98 -13.82 -13.24
CA ILE A 715 -5.49 -15.19 -13.20
C ILE A 715 -4.72 -15.43 -11.89
N CYS A 716 -5.18 -16.40 -11.10
CA CYS A 716 -4.44 -16.89 -9.94
C CYS A 716 -3.49 -18.01 -10.37
N VAL A 717 -2.18 -17.81 -10.20
CA VAL A 717 -1.15 -18.84 -10.34
C VAL A 717 -0.86 -19.38 -8.96
N GLU A 718 -1.00 -20.70 -8.77
CA GLU A 718 -0.79 -21.34 -7.48
C GLU A 718 0.61 -21.97 -7.40
N VAL A 719 1.52 -21.33 -6.63
CA VAL A 719 2.80 -21.87 -6.22
C VAL A 719 2.85 -21.82 -4.69
N PRO A 720 2.34 -22.85 -4.00
CA PRO A 720 2.17 -22.84 -2.55
C PRO A 720 3.47 -22.60 -1.79
N ASP A 721 3.45 -21.66 -0.84
CA ASP A 721 4.56 -21.42 0.10
C ASP A 721 4.23 -22.11 1.45
N PRO A 722 4.99 -23.13 1.87
CA PRO A 722 4.68 -23.90 3.08
C PRO A 722 4.68 -23.08 4.37
N ARG A 723 5.30 -21.92 4.36
CA ARG A 723 5.35 -20.99 5.49
C ARG A 723 4.02 -20.22 5.68
N GLY A 724 3.26 -20.02 4.61
CA GLY A 724 1.94 -19.41 4.65
C GLY A 724 0.83 -20.34 5.14
N PRO A 725 -0.34 -19.81 5.55
CA PRO A 725 -1.48 -20.63 5.93
C PRO A 725 -2.00 -21.40 4.71
N PHE A 726 -2.01 -22.73 4.79
CA PHE A 726 -2.36 -23.63 3.67
C PHE A 726 -1.61 -23.35 2.35
N GLY A 727 -0.42 -22.73 2.44
CA GLY A 727 0.37 -22.38 1.27
C GLY A 727 0.06 -21.00 0.64
N ALA A 728 -0.79 -20.19 1.25
CA ALA A 728 -1.20 -18.89 0.70
C ALA A 728 -0.14 -17.81 0.83
N LYS A 729 -0.13 -16.88 -0.13
CA LYS A 729 0.62 -15.62 -0.12
C LYS A 729 -0.33 -14.42 -0.08
N GLY A 730 0.20 -13.23 0.16
CA GLY A 730 -0.55 -12.00 0.00
C GLY A 730 -0.55 -11.51 -1.46
N ILE A 731 -1.59 -10.79 -1.88
CA ILE A 731 -1.79 -10.41 -3.29
C ILE A 731 -2.27 -8.96 -3.49
N GLY A 732 -2.38 -8.19 -2.44
CA GLY A 732 -3.05 -6.88 -2.46
C GLY A 732 -2.44 -5.84 -3.41
N GLU A 733 -1.18 -5.97 -3.85
CA GLU A 733 -0.46 -4.93 -4.58
C GLU A 733 0.05 -5.36 -5.97
N SER A 734 0.19 -6.66 -6.21
CA SER A 734 0.99 -7.19 -7.32
C SER A 734 0.45 -6.85 -8.71
N ALA A 735 -0.87 -6.96 -8.91
CA ALA A 735 -1.50 -6.83 -10.22
C ALA A 735 -1.52 -5.38 -10.76
N LEU A 736 -1.27 -4.35 -9.92
CA LEU A 736 -1.16 -2.96 -10.35
C LEU A 736 0.16 -2.70 -11.11
N ILE A 737 1.24 -3.34 -10.67
CA ILE A 737 2.62 -2.95 -11.02
C ILE A 737 2.92 -3.11 -12.52
N PRO A 738 2.56 -4.21 -13.19
CA PRO A 738 2.87 -4.40 -14.61
C PRO A 738 1.95 -3.68 -15.59
N VAL A 739 0.93 -2.94 -15.12
CA VAL A 739 -0.12 -2.36 -15.99
C VAL A 739 0.43 -1.32 -16.94
N ALA A 740 1.07 -0.27 -16.40
CA ALA A 740 1.55 0.85 -17.20
C ALA A 740 2.57 0.42 -18.28
N PRO A 741 3.62 -0.36 -17.95
CA PRO A 741 4.55 -0.80 -18.98
C PRO A 741 3.91 -1.77 -19.99
N ALA A 742 2.96 -2.63 -19.60
CA ALA A 742 2.27 -3.50 -20.55
C ALA A 742 1.46 -2.71 -21.57
N ILE A 743 0.76 -1.64 -21.15
CA ILE A 743 -0.02 -0.77 -22.06
C ILE A 743 0.93 0.01 -22.99
N ALA A 744 2.00 0.62 -22.46
CA ALA A 744 2.97 1.36 -23.27
C ALA A 744 3.66 0.46 -24.31
N ASN A 745 4.02 -0.77 -23.92
CA ASN A 745 4.58 -1.76 -24.81
C ASN A 745 3.57 -2.19 -25.91
N ALA A 746 2.29 -2.32 -25.57
CA ALA A 746 1.24 -2.63 -26.54
C ALA A 746 1.07 -1.49 -27.58
N ILE A 747 1.14 -0.23 -27.14
CA ILE A 747 1.10 0.94 -28.05
C ILE A 747 2.29 0.91 -29.00
N TYR A 748 3.49 0.60 -28.50
CA TYR A 748 4.66 0.47 -29.38
C TYR A 748 4.45 -0.58 -30.49
N TYR A 749 3.92 -1.75 -30.15
CA TYR A 749 3.65 -2.78 -31.17
C TYR A 749 2.48 -2.45 -32.10
N ALA A 750 1.59 -1.55 -31.70
CA ALA A 750 0.54 -1.03 -32.56
C ALA A 750 1.09 -0.02 -33.59
N VAL A 751 1.90 0.95 -33.15
CA VAL A 751 2.22 2.15 -33.95
C VAL A 751 3.71 2.55 -33.96
N GLY A 752 4.59 1.86 -33.25
CA GLY A 752 6.03 2.12 -33.23
C GLY A 752 6.49 3.26 -32.32
N ILE A 753 5.59 3.85 -31.54
CA ILE A 753 5.91 4.98 -30.64
C ILE A 753 6.25 4.49 -29.25
N ARG A 754 7.40 4.92 -28.69
CA ARG A 754 7.83 4.66 -27.31
C ARG A 754 7.43 5.81 -26.40
N ILE A 755 6.56 5.53 -25.45
CA ILE A 755 6.19 6.46 -24.39
C ILE A 755 7.09 6.19 -23.19
N LYS A 756 7.76 7.22 -22.68
CA LYS A 756 8.68 7.15 -21.53
C LYS A 756 8.20 8.00 -20.34
N ASP A 757 7.09 8.69 -20.48
CA ASP A 757 6.50 9.54 -19.46
C ASP A 757 5.00 9.23 -19.29
N LEU A 758 4.55 9.07 -18.05
CA LEU A 758 3.15 8.84 -17.68
C LEU A 758 2.44 10.17 -17.36
N PRO A 759 1.09 10.20 -17.43
CA PRO A 759 0.21 9.22 -18.05
C PRO A 759 0.35 9.22 -19.57
N ILE A 760 -0.03 8.10 -20.19
CA ILE A 760 -0.06 7.96 -21.66
C ILE A 760 -1.28 8.72 -22.18
N LYS A 761 -1.06 9.91 -22.75
CA LYS A 761 -2.11 10.75 -23.34
C LYS A 761 -2.16 10.57 -24.85
N ALA A 762 -3.35 10.72 -25.44
CA ALA A 762 -3.53 10.66 -26.90
C ALA A 762 -2.63 11.68 -27.62
N GLU A 763 -2.44 12.86 -27.03
CA GLU A 763 -1.55 13.90 -27.54
C GLU A 763 -0.11 13.40 -27.69
N LYS A 764 0.44 12.71 -26.69
CA LYS A 764 1.80 12.15 -26.74
C LYS A 764 1.96 11.11 -27.86
N VAL A 765 0.93 10.28 -28.05
CA VAL A 765 0.90 9.29 -29.14
C VAL A 765 0.83 10.00 -30.49
N TYR A 766 -0.02 11.03 -30.62
CA TYR A 766 -0.18 11.82 -31.83
C TYR A 766 1.12 12.55 -32.20
N LEU A 767 1.74 13.27 -31.26
CA LEU A 767 3.01 13.99 -31.49
C LEU A 767 4.12 13.02 -31.94
N GLY A 768 4.25 11.87 -31.24
CA GLY A 768 5.21 10.85 -31.63
C GLY A 768 4.98 10.28 -33.05
N LEU A 769 3.73 10.10 -33.45
CA LEU A 769 3.37 9.64 -34.84
C LEU A 769 3.77 10.62 -35.90
N HIS A 770 3.74 11.92 -35.60
CA HIS A 770 4.03 13.00 -36.55
C HIS A 770 5.44 13.56 -36.46
N GLY A 771 6.31 12.97 -35.61
CA GLY A 771 7.71 13.40 -35.43
C GLY A 771 7.85 14.80 -34.84
N VAL A 772 6.89 15.25 -34.04
CA VAL A 772 6.93 16.51 -33.30
C VAL A 772 7.42 16.18 -31.89
N GLU A 773 8.59 16.73 -31.52
CA GLU A 773 9.17 16.57 -30.17
C GLU A 773 8.47 17.45 -29.13
#